data_db82f932b80508fff5a65575155a4234
#
_entry.id   db82f932b80508fff5a65575155a4234
#
_cell.length_a   1.000
_cell.length_b   1.000
_cell.length_c   1.000
_cell.angle_alpha   90.00
_cell.angle_beta   90.00
_cell.angle_gamma   90.00
#
_symmetry.space_group_name_H-M   'P 1'
#
loop_
_entity.id
_entity.type
_entity.pdbx_description
1 polymer ?
#
loop_
_entity_poly.entity_id
_entity_poly.type
_entity_poly.pdbx_seq_one_letter_code
_entity_poly.pdbx_strand_id
1 'polypeptide(L)'
;MSDAAASWAPQQLSEFLGAVSRCQDEAEAAREGVERAAESVEAECAALVRGGTVVASVGWPRFDVPERRLVALAAAGDGVVEVPGAGPCPAFVVPLEGSGAELVIARAGADFTAEERTLLRGMTRGLALTMRLLVTIEGERGLRARADQAAAENVRLLETLRKRQRVLEAMARIQRAISRREPLEGVLETIVGAAGELLGDDAPALVLIDPDDPGWLTIAAQHGYDAVLAEDDGRHRIGVGVTGRAVAEARLIVVEDYPSMPDASGPWLRHGLQAAMAAPVHEDGRVIGSLLLSSFRPGRVFSRAEQDMLSSFAEHASLALTDARRVDTMLHQALHDALTGLPNRALFTDRIQHALIQGRRRGTACGVIFLDLDRFKTVNDSLGHGAGDELLVAVARRIDESLRSADTAARLGGDEFAVLLEDLGGTDEAVMVAERITAALAAPVLVQGHEVYVKVSVGIAVGRQEASELLRQADVAMYRAKRDGKGRHRVFEDGMQAEVVERLELEGELLRAIERDEVEVHYQPVIALDGHTLAGFEALARWTHPTRGLVPPPHFIPLAEENGSIVELGRQILRTACRQAAEWNDEFPTREPRIMSVNLSGRQLEDPNIVADVAAALADSGLPAAALVLEITETVLMHDTEATIARLTALKALGVRLAVDDFGTGYSSLRYLRRFPIDILKMAKPFVDGLDTGDDEGRALARAIVELASSLKLACIAEGIEAGAQADVLHDLGCGMGQGFHFARPMPSDAMTALIAEPSGGARMFAMPASIPIDPL
;
A
#
# COMPACT_ATOMS: atom_id res chain seq x y z
N MET A 1 -18.73 -126.22 3.61
CA MET A 1 -18.13 -125.15 4.42
C MET A 1 -17.15 -124.30 3.55
N SER A 2 -17.67 -123.59 2.48
CA SER A 2 -16.77 -122.87 1.57
C SER A 2 -17.33 -121.48 1.23
N ASP A 3 -18.51 -121.02 1.71
CA ASP A 3 -19.08 -119.72 1.33
C ASP A 3 -19.01 -118.65 2.43
N ALA A 4 -18.68 -119.04 3.69
CA ALA A 4 -18.57 -118.07 4.78
C ALA A 4 -17.21 -117.33 4.84
N ALA A 5 -16.16 -117.94 4.24
CA ALA A 5 -14.82 -117.31 4.22
C ALA A 5 -14.65 -116.23 3.16
N ALA A 6 -15.50 -116.22 2.10
CA ALA A 6 -15.32 -115.25 0.98
C ALA A 6 -15.89 -113.81 1.26
N SER A 7 -16.59 -113.56 2.35
CA SER A 7 -17.19 -112.26 2.66
C SER A 7 -16.46 -111.44 3.75
N TRP A 8 -15.51 -112.05 4.46
CA TRP A 8 -14.86 -111.46 5.62
C TRP A 8 -13.92 -110.23 5.23
N ALA A 9 -13.00 -110.42 4.33
CA ALA A 9 -12.04 -109.34 3.98
C ALA A 9 -12.70 -108.14 3.34
N PRO A 10 -13.72 -108.26 2.43
CA PRO A 10 -14.40 -107.06 1.90
C PRO A 10 -15.22 -106.33 2.98
N GLN A 11 -15.82 -107.02 3.97
CA GLN A 11 -16.56 -106.42 5.07
C GLN A 11 -15.59 -105.62 5.96
N GLN A 12 -14.45 -106.19 6.36
CA GLN A 12 -13.46 -105.52 7.19
C GLN A 12 -12.90 -104.29 6.50
N LEU A 13 -12.62 -104.33 5.17
CA LEU A 13 -12.20 -103.21 4.44
C LEU A 13 -13.26 -102.09 4.36
N SER A 14 -14.54 -102.45 4.19
CA SER A 14 -15.64 -101.50 4.18
C SER A 14 -15.81 -100.78 5.53
N GLU A 15 -15.76 -101.57 6.64
CA GLU A 15 -15.83 -101.00 8.01
C GLU A 15 -14.65 -100.09 8.30
N PHE A 16 -13.46 -100.49 7.91
CA PHE A 16 -12.23 -99.66 7.99
C PHE A 16 -12.38 -98.37 7.23
N LEU A 17 -12.77 -98.43 5.96
CA LEU A 17 -12.95 -97.23 5.14
C LEU A 17 -14.03 -96.29 5.71
N GLY A 18 -15.10 -96.87 6.22
CA GLY A 18 -16.13 -96.09 6.87
C GLY A 18 -15.68 -95.38 8.16
N ALA A 19 -14.76 -96.04 8.91
CA ALA A 19 -14.21 -95.44 10.13
C ALA A 19 -13.24 -94.29 9.78
N VAL A 20 -12.27 -94.50 8.90
CA VAL A 20 -11.24 -93.55 8.55
C VAL A 20 -11.84 -92.37 7.79
N SER A 21 -12.90 -92.57 6.97
CA SER A 21 -13.55 -91.44 6.22
C SER A 21 -14.35 -90.49 7.12
N ARG A 22 -14.65 -90.83 8.36
CA ARG A 22 -15.32 -89.93 9.31
C ARG A 22 -14.36 -89.03 10.09
N CYS A 23 -13.06 -89.32 10.02
CA CYS A 23 -12.04 -88.50 10.72
C CYS A 23 -12.02 -87.09 10.20
N GLN A 24 -11.83 -86.17 11.13
CA GLN A 24 -11.84 -84.71 10.78
C GLN A 24 -10.44 -84.16 10.44
N ASP A 25 -9.39 -84.78 10.96
CA ASP A 25 -8.02 -84.40 10.70
C ASP A 25 -7.10 -85.63 10.42
N GLU A 26 -5.93 -85.35 9.92
CA GLU A 26 -4.94 -86.38 9.52
C GLU A 26 -4.44 -87.19 10.67
N ALA A 27 -4.29 -86.59 11.88
CA ALA A 27 -3.81 -87.29 13.06
C ALA A 27 -4.88 -88.27 13.61
N GLU A 28 -6.19 -87.89 13.55
CA GLU A 28 -7.30 -88.72 13.87
C GLU A 28 -7.41 -89.94 12.91
N ALA A 29 -7.26 -89.66 11.57
CA ALA A 29 -7.29 -90.71 10.56
C ALA A 29 -6.13 -91.68 10.73
N ALA A 30 -4.94 -91.24 11.08
CA ALA A 30 -3.80 -92.06 11.36
C ALA A 30 -4.00 -92.97 12.56
N ARG A 31 -4.58 -92.46 13.68
CA ARG A 31 -4.85 -93.25 14.88
C ARG A 31 -5.94 -94.27 14.62
N GLU A 32 -7.06 -93.86 14.09
CA GLU A 32 -8.19 -94.79 13.78
C GLU A 32 -7.77 -95.81 12.75
N GLY A 33 -7.00 -95.41 11.73
CA GLY A 33 -6.51 -96.37 10.73
C GLY A 33 -5.56 -97.40 11.28
N VAL A 34 -4.65 -97.06 12.18
CA VAL A 34 -3.78 -98.06 12.85
C VAL A 34 -4.56 -99.02 13.75
N GLU A 35 -5.48 -98.46 14.55
CA GLU A 35 -6.34 -99.27 15.49
C GLU A 35 -7.18 -100.26 14.69
N ARG A 36 -7.92 -99.78 13.70
CA ARG A 36 -8.79 -100.69 12.89
C ARG A 36 -7.99 -101.69 12.05
N ALA A 37 -6.82 -101.31 11.55
CA ALA A 37 -5.99 -102.32 10.88
C ALA A 37 -5.53 -103.41 11.79
N ALA A 38 -5.13 -103.11 13.02
CA ALA A 38 -4.77 -104.09 14.02
C ALA A 38 -5.94 -105.02 14.39
N GLU A 39 -7.12 -104.42 14.71
CA GLU A 39 -8.35 -105.17 15.03
C GLU A 39 -8.76 -106.13 13.92
N SER A 40 -8.69 -105.66 12.65
CA SER A 40 -9.15 -106.46 11.49
C SER A 40 -8.38 -107.75 11.23
N VAL A 41 -7.16 -107.84 11.71
CA VAL A 41 -6.31 -109.06 11.54
C VAL A 41 -5.89 -109.63 12.88
N GLU A 42 -6.61 -109.29 13.96
CA GLU A 42 -6.35 -109.74 15.31
C GLU A 42 -4.87 -109.62 15.74
N ALA A 43 -4.26 -108.50 15.37
CA ALA A 43 -2.89 -108.17 15.72
C ALA A 43 -2.83 -107.45 17.06
N GLU A 44 -1.88 -107.80 17.90
CA GLU A 44 -1.67 -107.19 19.20
C GLU A 44 -1.11 -105.80 19.10
N CYS A 45 -0.34 -105.55 18.09
CA CYS A 45 0.31 -104.26 17.93
C CYS A 45 0.32 -103.78 16.48
N ALA A 46 0.09 -102.49 16.30
CA ALA A 46 0.31 -101.81 15.01
C ALA A 46 0.84 -100.38 15.21
N ALA A 47 1.61 -99.86 14.24
CA ALA A 47 2.11 -98.54 14.24
C ALA A 47 2.23 -97.96 12.81
N LEU A 48 1.85 -96.71 12.68
CA LEU A 48 2.12 -95.96 11.45
C LEU A 48 3.41 -95.11 11.61
N VAL A 49 4.34 -95.38 10.73
CA VAL A 49 5.64 -94.67 10.70
C VAL A 49 5.71 -93.78 9.45
N ARG A 50 6.06 -92.51 9.63
CA ARG A 50 6.23 -91.60 8.52
C ARG A 50 7.43 -90.65 8.77
N GLY A 51 8.31 -90.55 7.79
CA GLY A 51 9.46 -89.66 7.89
C GLY A 51 10.41 -89.93 9.05
N GLY A 52 10.50 -91.24 9.45
CA GLY A 52 11.33 -91.69 10.58
C GLY A 52 10.77 -91.44 11.96
N THR A 53 9.48 -91.15 12.06
CA THR A 53 8.75 -91.00 13.37
C THR A 53 7.50 -91.90 13.42
N VAL A 54 7.13 -92.32 14.56
CA VAL A 54 5.87 -93.04 14.78
C VAL A 54 4.73 -91.99 14.92
N VAL A 55 3.81 -91.96 13.94
CA VAL A 55 2.68 -91.03 13.89
C VAL A 55 1.49 -91.51 14.75
N ALA A 56 1.24 -92.75 14.74
CA ALA A 56 0.21 -93.44 15.56
C ALA A 56 0.66 -94.85 15.91
N SER A 57 0.22 -95.38 17.05
CA SER A 57 0.50 -96.72 17.48
C SER A 57 -0.61 -97.30 18.39
N VAL A 58 -0.84 -98.57 18.36
CA VAL A 58 -1.76 -99.31 19.22
C VAL A 58 -1.10 -100.59 19.71
N GLY A 59 -1.45 -101.08 20.90
CA GLY A 59 -0.95 -102.29 21.50
C GLY A 59 0.31 -102.11 22.36
N TRP A 60 1.05 -101.09 22.23
CA TRP A 60 2.18 -100.72 23.12
C TRP A 60 1.71 -99.72 24.19
N PRO A 61 2.24 -99.84 25.44
CA PRO A 61 2.03 -98.79 26.44
C PRO A 61 2.50 -97.48 25.95
N ARG A 62 1.81 -96.37 26.25
CA ARG A 62 2.02 -95.02 25.69
C ARG A 62 3.47 -94.48 25.82
N PHE A 63 4.24 -94.98 26.77
CA PHE A 63 5.61 -94.58 27.01
C PHE A 63 6.66 -95.66 26.70
N ASP A 64 6.21 -96.84 26.16
CA ASP A 64 7.10 -97.99 25.87
C ASP A 64 6.93 -98.46 24.42
N VAL A 65 6.64 -97.56 23.53
CA VAL A 65 6.60 -97.80 22.08
C VAL A 65 8.04 -97.93 21.58
N PRO A 66 8.39 -99.09 20.96
CA PRO A 66 9.77 -99.31 20.52
C PRO A 66 10.09 -98.55 19.19
N GLU A 67 9.98 -97.20 19.26
CA GLU A 67 10.05 -96.29 18.07
C GLU A 67 11.23 -96.57 17.18
N ARG A 68 12.47 -96.63 17.72
CA ARG A 68 13.67 -96.94 16.95
C ARG A 68 13.57 -98.23 16.15
N ARG A 69 12.95 -99.23 16.74
CA ARG A 69 12.81 -100.59 16.08
C ARG A 69 11.73 -100.52 15.00
N LEU A 70 10.60 -99.89 15.29
CA LEU A 70 9.53 -99.68 14.32
C LEU A 70 9.95 -98.90 13.13
N VAL A 71 10.71 -97.78 13.34
CA VAL A 71 11.34 -97.02 12.20
C VAL A 71 12.33 -97.87 11.41
N ALA A 72 13.17 -98.69 12.07
CA ALA A 72 14.06 -99.57 11.37
C ALA A 72 13.35 -100.65 10.55
N LEU A 73 12.23 -101.21 11.07
CA LEU A 73 11.37 -102.13 10.36
C LEU A 73 10.65 -101.53 9.19
N ALA A 74 10.11 -100.35 9.36
CA ALA A 74 9.46 -99.56 8.30
C ALA A 74 10.43 -99.38 7.09
N ALA A 75 11.70 -99.14 7.36
CA ALA A 75 12.74 -98.99 6.31
C ALA A 75 13.30 -100.28 5.71
N ALA A 76 13.29 -101.37 6.53
CA ALA A 76 13.89 -102.64 6.13
C ALA A 76 12.91 -103.67 5.55
N GLY A 77 11.61 -103.49 5.84
CA GLY A 77 10.53 -104.48 5.51
C GLY A 77 10.21 -105.42 6.66
N ASP A 78 9.60 -106.57 6.29
CA ASP A 78 9.13 -107.58 7.31
C ASP A 78 10.26 -108.01 8.24
N GLY A 79 9.95 -108.23 9.51
CA GLY A 79 10.92 -108.59 10.53
C GLY A 79 10.32 -109.03 11.83
N VAL A 80 11.02 -108.75 12.95
CA VAL A 80 10.52 -109.13 14.30
C VAL A 80 10.50 -107.86 15.20
N VAL A 81 9.42 -107.67 15.92
CA VAL A 81 9.26 -106.60 16.90
C VAL A 81 8.79 -107.15 18.26
N GLU A 82 9.20 -106.55 19.35
CA GLU A 82 8.81 -106.92 20.69
C GLU A 82 7.34 -106.51 20.93
N VAL A 83 6.49 -107.44 21.22
CA VAL A 83 5.08 -107.29 21.50
C VAL A 83 4.84 -107.51 23.02
N PRO A 84 4.26 -106.49 23.70
CA PRO A 84 4.02 -106.57 25.15
C PRO A 84 3.25 -107.84 25.54
N GLY A 85 3.80 -108.62 26.51
CA GLY A 85 3.19 -109.84 27.00
C GLY A 85 3.41 -111.07 26.09
N ALA A 86 3.89 -110.94 24.86
CA ALA A 86 4.08 -112.02 23.91
C ALA A 86 5.55 -112.22 23.47
N GLY A 87 6.43 -111.22 23.74
CA GLY A 87 7.83 -111.29 23.33
C GLY A 87 8.09 -110.99 21.85
N PRO A 88 9.19 -111.44 21.27
CA PRO A 88 9.55 -111.17 19.85
C PRO A 88 8.55 -111.88 18.93
N CYS A 89 7.75 -111.06 18.19
CA CYS A 89 6.75 -111.55 17.23
C CYS A 89 7.06 -111.11 15.79
N PRO A 90 6.67 -111.84 14.78
CA PRO A 90 6.80 -111.50 13.38
C PRO A 90 5.96 -110.22 13.08
N ALA A 91 6.57 -109.28 12.40
CA ALA A 91 5.94 -107.98 11.96
C ALA A 91 5.90 -107.93 10.43
N PHE A 92 4.72 -107.54 9.93
CA PHE A 92 4.48 -107.29 8.52
C PHE A 92 4.46 -105.79 8.25
N VAL A 93 5.16 -105.33 7.24
CA VAL A 93 5.27 -103.90 6.86
C VAL A 93 4.51 -103.66 5.56
N VAL A 94 3.56 -102.71 5.59
CA VAL A 94 2.69 -102.39 4.48
C VAL A 94 2.90 -100.90 4.13
N PRO A 95 3.39 -100.56 2.98
CA PRO A 95 3.53 -99.12 2.63
C PRO A 95 2.19 -98.49 2.39
N LEU A 96 2.03 -97.22 2.83
CA LEU A 96 0.98 -96.29 2.43
C LEU A 96 1.38 -95.56 1.14
N GLU A 97 0.95 -96.10 0.00
CA GLU A 97 1.33 -95.62 -1.30
C GLU A 97 1.16 -94.11 -1.45
N GLY A 98 2.23 -93.41 -1.78
CA GLY A 98 2.21 -91.91 -2.04
C GLY A 98 2.13 -91.04 -0.78
N SER A 99 2.19 -91.61 0.46
CA SER A 99 2.20 -90.83 1.70
C SER A 99 3.61 -90.75 2.37
N GLY A 100 4.56 -91.61 1.93
CA GLY A 100 5.83 -91.78 2.61
C GLY A 100 5.71 -92.29 4.01
N ALA A 101 4.66 -93.06 4.25
CA ALA A 101 4.39 -93.71 5.54
C ALA A 101 4.25 -95.20 5.36
N GLU A 102 4.58 -95.98 6.38
CA GLU A 102 4.50 -97.46 6.46
C GLU A 102 3.71 -97.84 7.66
N LEU A 103 2.77 -98.82 7.47
CA LEU A 103 2.08 -99.47 8.57
C LEU A 103 2.91 -100.68 8.97
N VAL A 104 3.39 -100.71 10.17
CA VAL A 104 4.01 -101.89 10.81
C VAL A 104 3.03 -102.56 11.69
N ILE A 105 2.73 -103.83 11.46
CA ILE A 105 1.72 -104.62 12.26
C ILE A 105 2.32 -105.90 12.71
N ALA A 106 2.10 -106.27 13.96
CA ALA A 106 2.70 -107.46 14.57
C ALA A 106 1.66 -108.31 15.36
N ARG A 107 1.80 -109.63 15.23
CA ARG A 107 0.93 -110.62 15.85
C ARG A 107 1.71 -111.76 16.44
N ALA A 108 1.24 -112.23 17.69
CA ALA A 108 1.79 -113.40 18.28
C ALA A 108 1.18 -114.68 17.65
N GLY A 109 2.04 -115.70 17.40
CA GLY A 109 1.54 -116.93 16.86
C GLY A 109 1.77 -117.12 15.36
N ALA A 110 0.76 -117.34 14.57
CA ALA A 110 0.84 -117.63 13.16
C ALA A 110 1.22 -116.40 12.28
N ASP A 111 1.94 -116.56 11.22
CA ASP A 111 2.24 -115.53 10.19
C ASP A 111 0.89 -115.03 9.56
N PHE A 112 0.90 -113.80 9.00
CA PHE A 112 -0.22 -113.19 8.25
C PHE A 112 -0.49 -114.01 6.97
N THR A 113 -1.71 -114.42 6.75
CA THR A 113 -2.16 -115.08 5.54
C THR A 113 -2.08 -114.20 4.27
N ALA A 114 -2.18 -114.82 3.09
CA ALA A 114 -2.23 -114.01 1.87
C ALA A 114 -3.42 -113.08 1.73
N GLU A 115 -4.59 -113.48 2.34
CA GLU A 115 -5.80 -112.68 2.38
C GLU A 115 -5.65 -111.48 3.35
N GLU A 116 -5.11 -111.70 4.55
CA GLU A 116 -4.83 -110.67 5.51
C GLU A 116 -3.84 -109.63 4.97
N ARG A 117 -2.78 -110.11 4.33
CA ARG A 117 -1.82 -109.21 3.67
C ARG A 117 -2.46 -108.37 2.54
N THR A 118 -3.41 -108.94 1.78
CA THR A 118 -4.15 -108.25 0.73
C THR A 118 -5.13 -107.20 1.35
N LEU A 119 -5.86 -107.56 2.46
CA LEU A 119 -6.73 -106.67 3.21
C LEU A 119 -5.92 -105.47 3.74
N LEU A 120 -4.78 -105.66 4.39
CA LEU A 120 -3.95 -104.64 4.94
C LEU A 120 -3.44 -103.69 3.85
N ARG A 121 -3.10 -104.19 2.65
CA ARG A 121 -2.73 -103.29 1.48
C ARG A 121 -3.94 -102.46 1.02
N GLY A 122 -5.17 -103.04 1.08
CA GLY A 122 -6.37 -102.28 0.77
C GLY A 122 -6.64 -101.20 1.79
N MET A 123 -6.45 -101.48 3.07
CA MET A 123 -6.59 -100.52 4.18
C MET A 123 -5.59 -99.44 4.14
N THR A 124 -4.31 -99.74 3.89
CA THR A 124 -3.27 -98.74 3.78
C THR A 124 -3.48 -97.81 2.58
N ARG A 125 -3.99 -98.25 1.41
CA ARG A 125 -4.38 -97.41 0.28
C ARG A 125 -5.53 -96.46 0.65
N GLY A 126 -6.57 -96.97 1.34
CA GLY A 126 -7.68 -96.15 1.81
C GLY A 126 -7.23 -95.06 2.79
N LEU A 127 -6.39 -95.45 3.76
CA LEU A 127 -5.81 -94.52 4.73
C LEU A 127 -5.00 -93.43 4.08
N ALA A 128 -4.11 -93.79 3.14
CA ALA A 128 -3.26 -92.87 2.40
C ALA A 128 -4.08 -91.82 1.59
N LEU A 129 -5.20 -92.28 0.98
CA LEU A 129 -6.08 -91.40 0.26
C LEU A 129 -6.79 -90.41 1.18
N THR A 130 -7.38 -90.94 2.33
CA THR A 130 -8.06 -90.11 3.29
C THR A 130 -7.18 -89.08 3.93
N MET A 131 -5.94 -89.46 4.35
CA MET A 131 -4.98 -88.51 4.91
C MET A 131 -4.64 -87.41 3.92
N ARG A 132 -4.43 -87.70 2.64
CA ARG A 132 -4.18 -86.71 1.61
C ARG A 132 -5.35 -85.77 1.40
N LEU A 133 -6.56 -86.24 1.37
CA LEU A 133 -7.75 -85.41 1.23
C LEU A 133 -7.90 -84.46 2.41
N LEU A 134 -7.67 -84.90 3.63
CA LEU A 134 -7.75 -84.08 4.82
C LEU A 134 -6.74 -82.98 4.85
N VAL A 135 -5.46 -83.20 4.45
CA VAL A 135 -4.42 -82.21 4.31
C VAL A 135 -4.81 -81.17 3.27
N THR A 136 -5.40 -81.60 2.15
CA THR A 136 -5.80 -80.64 1.07
C THR A 136 -6.94 -79.72 1.55
N ILE A 137 -7.92 -80.26 2.25
CA ILE A 137 -9.09 -79.52 2.81
C ILE A 137 -8.62 -78.49 3.84
N GLU A 138 -7.69 -78.82 4.72
CA GLU A 138 -7.11 -77.89 5.69
C GLU A 138 -6.34 -76.72 4.99
N GLY A 139 -5.55 -77.08 3.96
CA GLY A 139 -4.85 -76.06 3.15
C GLY A 139 -5.81 -75.05 2.49
N GLU A 140 -6.89 -75.57 1.87
CA GLU A 140 -7.89 -74.67 1.25
C GLU A 140 -8.61 -73.80 2.26
N ARG A 141 -8.97 -74.32 3.46
CA ARG A 141 -9.59 -73.53 4.51
C ARG A 141 -8.69 -72.42 5.02
N GLY A 142 -7.38 -72.70 5.17
CA GLY A 142 -6.37 -71.73 5.55
C GLY A 142 -6.18 -70.59 4.51
N LEU A 143 -6.22 -70.94 3.22
CA LEU A 143 -6.15 -69.96 2.14
C LEU A 143 -7.41 -69.06 2.11
N ARG A 144 -8.60 -69.61 2.24
CA ARG A 144 -9.86 -68.85 2.32
C ARG A 144 -9.90 -67.87 3.49
N ALA A 145 -9.51 -68.29 4.68
CA ALA A 145 -9.46 -67.44 5.87
C ALA A 145 -8.52 -66.22 5.68
N ARG A 146 -7.35 -66.45 5.05
CA ARG A 146 -6.40 -65.34 4.73
C ARG A 146 -6.96 -64.41 3.67
N ALA A 147 -7.66 -64.92 2.65
CA ALA A 147 -8.29 -64.12 1.62
C ALA A 147 -9.39 -63.26 2.18
N ASP A 148 -10.24 -63.78 3.04
CA ASP A 148 -11.32 -63.03 3.72
C ASP A 148 -10.78 -61.94 4.65
N GLN A 149 -9.71 -62.25 5.39
CA GLN A 149 -9.03 -61.25 6.23
C GLN A 149 -8.39 -60.10 5.40
N ALA A 150 -7.71 -60.43 4.31
CA ALA A 150 -7.14 -59.46 3.42
C ALA A 150 -8.22 -58.58 2.73
N ALA A 151 -9.37 -59.18 2.35
CA ALA A 151 -10.49 -58.44 1.81
C ALA A 151 -11.09 -57.44 2.81
N ALA A 152 -11.27 -57.85 4.07
CA ALA A 152 -11.75 -56.97 5.12
C ALA A 152 -10.79 -55.81 5.42
N GLU A 153 -9.50 -56.08 5.43
CA GLU A 153 -8.46 -55.05 5.59
C GLU A 153 -8.44 -54.04 4.42
N ASN A 154 -8.55 -54.57 3.18
CA ASN A 154 -8.64 -53.72 2.00
C ASN A 154 -9.84 -52.77 2.00
N VAL A 155 -11.01 -53.26 2.45
CA VAL A 155 -12.21 -52.42 2.59
C VAL A 155 -11.94 -51.27 3.57
N ARG A 156 -11.35 -51.56 4.73
CA ARG A 156 -10.99 -50.52 5.73
C ARG A 156 -10.01 -49.51 5.20
N LEU A 157 -8.99 -49.96 4.47
CA LEU A 157 -8.00 -49.11 3.84
C LEU A 157 -8.63 -48.20 2.77
N LEU A 158 -9.50 -48.75 1.92
CA LEU A 158 -10.24 -48.00 0.92
C LEU A 158 -11.13 -46.92 1.52
N GLU A 159 -11.83 -47.21 2.60
CA GLU A 159 -12.64 -46.23 3.33
C GLU A 159 -11.77 -45.09 3.91
N THR A 160 -10.64 -45.45 4.48
CA THR A 160 -9.68 -44.47 5.02
C THR A 160 -9.09 -43.58 3.92
N LEU A 161 -8.71 -44.18 2.80
CA LEU A 161 -8.21 -43.45 1.63
C LEU A 161 -9.24 -42.51 1.04
N ARG A 162 -10.51 -42.97 0.91
CA ARG A 162 -11.63 -42.13 0.43
C ARG A 162 -11.90 -40.93 1.35
N LYS A 163 -11.79 -41.10 2.67
CA LYS A 163 -11.91 -39.98 3.61
C LYS A 163 -10.79 -38.99 3.44
N ARG A 164 -9.53 -39.43 3.33
CA ARG A 164 -8.38 -38.57 3.11
C ARG A 164 -8.46 -37.85 1.77
N GLN A 165 -8.88 -38.52 0.72
CA GLN A 165 -9.02 -37.91 -0.60
C GLN A 165 -10.06 -36.77 -0.57
N ARG A 166 -11.22 -36.96 0.04
CA ARG A 166 -12.24 -35.90 0.18
C ARG A 166 -11.70 -34.66 0.93
N VAL A 167 -10.92 -34.88 2.00
CA VAL A 167 -10.29 -33.76 2.71
C VAL A 167 -9.32 -33.00 1.80
N LEU A 168 -8.45 -33.71 1.06
CA LEU A 168 -7.51 -33.09 0.15
C LEU A 168 -8.21 -32.33 -1.00
N GLU A 169 -9.29 -32.89 -1.53
CA GLU A 169 -10.08 -32.22 -2.58
C GLU A 169 -10.75 -30.95 -2.07
N ALA A 170 -11.30 -30.96 -0.85
CA ALA A 170 -11.87 -29.79 -0.21
C ALA A 170 -10.82 -28.69 0.03
N MET A 171 -9.66 -29.06 0.59
CA MET A 171 -8.54 -28.13 0.79
C MET A 171 -8.04 -27.53 -0.52
N ALA A 172 -7.96 -28.35 -1.59
CA ALA A 172 -7.56 -27.87 -2.92
C ALA A 172 -8.61 -26.93 -3.53
N ARG A 173 -9.92 -27.10 -3.25
CA ARG A 173 -10.96 -26.14 -3.67
C ARG A 173 -10.77 -24.81 -2.97
N ILE A 174 -10.62 -24.80 -1.65
CA ILE A 174 -10.39 -23.61 -0.85
C ILE A 174 -9.13 -22.86 -1.35
N GLN A 175 -8.04 -23.58 -1.51
CA GLN A 175 -6.79 -22.98 -1.95
C GLN A 175 -6.86 -22.39 -3.37
N ARG A 176 -7.63 -23.01 -4.26
CA ARG A 176 -7.89 -22.45 -5.59
C ARG A 176 -8.74 -21.18 -5.55
N ALA A 177 -9.77 -21.13 -4.70
CA ALA A 177 -10.60 -19.95 -4.53
C ALA A 177 -9.76 -18.76 -4.03
N ILE A 178 -8.91 -18.97 -3.00
CA ILE A 178 -7.97 -17.96 -2.50
C ILE A 178 -7.00 -17.53 -3.60
N SER A 179 -6.35 -18.48 -4.29
CA SER A 179 -5.34 -18.18 -5.31
C SER A 179 -5.90 -17.48 -6.55
N ARG A 180 -7.17 -17.70 -6.87
CA ARG A 180 -7.87 -17.01 -7.97
C ARG A 180 -8.39 -15.64 -7.59
N ARG A 181 -8.20 -15.23 -6.33
CA ARG A 181 -8.72 -13.98 -5.78
C ARG A 181 -10.24 -13.86 -5.99
N GLU A 182 -10.95 -14.95 -5.74
CA GLU A 182 -12.41 -14.90 -5.71
C GLU A 182 -12.86 -13.92 -4.62
N PRO A 183 -14.04 -13.29 -4.74
CA PRO A 183 -14.56 -12.41 -3.70
C PRO A 183 -14.53 -13.11 -2.35
N LEU A 184 -14.15 -12.41 -1.28
CA LEU A 184 -13.99 -12.98 0.07
C LEU A 184 -15.22 -13.79 0.49
N GLU A 185 -16.41 -13.28 0.23
CA GLU A 185 -17.68 -13.92 0.53
C GLU A 185 -17.78 -15.34 -0.09
N GLY A 186 -17.41 -15.50 -1.36
CA GLY A 186 -17.38 -16.80 -2.05
C GLY A 186 -16.30 -17.75 -1.51
N VAL A 187 -15.16 -17.23 -1.04
CA VAL A 187 -14.14 -18.04 -0.37
C VAL A 187 -14.66 -18.57 0.96
N LEU A 188 -15.31 -17.72 1.75
CA LEU A 188 -15.88 -18.11 3.06
C LEU A 188 -17.02 -19.12 2.90
N GLU A 189 -17.90 -18.94 1.90
CA GLU A 189 -18.93 -19.93 1.53
C GLU A 189 -18.32 -21.29 1.14
N THR A 190 -17.23 -21.28 0.38
CA THR A 190 -16.51 -22.50 0.00
C THR A 190 -15.94 -23.22 1.22
N ILE A 191 -15.40 -22.49 2.20
CA ILE A 191 -14.86 -23.06 3.46
C ILE A 191 -16.01 -23.68 4.30
N VAL A 192 -17.09 -22.93 4.47
CA VAL A 192 -18.26 -23.37 5.23
C VAL A 192 -18.89 -24.59 4.57
N GLY A 193 -19.11 -24.57 3.25
CA GLY A 193 -19.64 -25.71 2.50
C GLY A 193 -18.76 -26.96 2.61
N ALA A 194 -17.43 -26.82 2.49
CA ALA A 194 -16.49 -27.91 2.65
C ALA A 194 -16.50 -28.51 4.08
N ALA A 195 -16.66 -27.66 5.10
CA ALA A 195 -16.82 -28.12 6.49
C ALA A 195 -18.08 -28.96 6.64
N GLY A 196 -19.23 -28.55 6.09
CA GLY A 196 -20.48 -29.32 6.08
C GLY A 196 -20.35 -30.67 5.37
N GLU A 197 -19.74 -30.69 4.16
CA GLU A 197 -19.52 -31.92 3.39
C GLU A 197 -18.68 -32.98 4.15
N LEU A 198 -17.67 -32.52 4.90
CA LEU A 198 -16.71 -33.42 5.56
C LEU A 198 -17.07 -33.79 7.00
N LEU A 199 -17.76 -32.90 7.72
CA LEU A 199 -18.17 -33.12 9.12
C LEU A 199 -19.55 -33.78 9.24
N GLY A 200 -20.19 -34.05 8.12
CA GLY A 200 -21.47 -34.76 8.06
C GLY A 200 -22.64 -33.78 7.87
N ASP A 201 -23.89 -34.31 8.02
CA ASP A 201 -25.12 -33.50 7.83
C ASP A 201 -25.36 -32.44 8.93
N ASP A 202 -24.30 -32.02 9.60
CA ASP A 202 -24.33 -30.94 10.59
C ASP A 202 -24.20 -29.57 9.89
N ALA A 203 -24.77 -28.53 10.48
CA ALA A 203 -24.82 -27.19 9.90
C ALA A 203 -23.61 -26.34 10.35
N PRO A 204 -22.72 -25.96 9.43
CA PRO A 204 -21.63 -25.04 9.72
C PRO A 204 -22.01 -23.58 9.48
N ALA A 205 -21.42 -22.64 10.25
CA ALA A 205 -21.48 -21.22 10.03
C ALA A 205 -20.18 -20.53 10.44
N LEU A 206 -19.78 -19.52 9.70
CA LEU A 206 -18.71 -18.60 10.08
C LEU A 206 -19.34 -17.33 10.64
N VAL A 207 -18.99 -16.97 11.86
CA VAL A 207 -19.41 -15.74 12.50
C VAL A 207 -18.19 -14.86 12.77
N LEU A 208 -18.32 -13.56 12.48
CA LEU A 208 -17.25 -12.56 12.65
C LEU A 208 -17.71 -11.46 13.59
N ILE A 209 -16.77 -10.78 14.24
CA ILE A 209 -17.05 -9.61 15.07
C ILE A 209 -17.64 -8.51 14.18
N ASP A 210 -18.77 -7.95 14.61
CA ASP A 210 -19.44 -6.84 13.94
C ASP A 210 -18.54 -5.59 13.99
N PRO A 211 -18.17 -5.01 12.84
CA PRO A 211 -17.31 -3.82 12.81
C PRO A 211 -17.93 -2.60 13.49
N ASP A 212 -19.26 -2.47 13.45
CA ASP A 212 -20.00 -1.34 14.01
C ASP A 212 -20.31 -1.51 15.49
N ASP A 213 -20.35 -2.77 15.99
CA ASP A 213 -20.60 -3.11 17.39
C ASP A 213 -19.68 -4.25 17.85
N PRO A 214 -18.45 -3.95 18.30
CA PRO A 214 -17.44 -4.97 18.64
C PRO A 214 -17.83 -5.94 19.80
N GLY A 215 -18.96 -5.73 20.45
CA GLY A 215 -19.50 -6.64 21.45
C GLY A 215 -20.30 -7.81 20.88
N TRP A 216 -20.57 -7.80 19.58
CA TRP A 216 -21.42 -8.74 18.88
C TRP A 216 -20.70 -9.44 17.72
N LEU A 217 -21.22 -10.60 17.38
CA LEU A 217 -20.81 -11.42 16.23
C LEU A 217 -21.96 -11.50 15.25
N THR A 218 -21.67 -11.44 13.96
CA THR A 218 -22.62 -11.57 12.85
C THR A 218 -22.23 -12.72 11.95
N ILE A 219 -23.21 -13.37 11.31
CA ILE A 219 -22.96 -14.48 10.38
C ILE A 219 -22.39 -13.93 9.08
N ALA A 220 -21.17 -14.35 8.74
CA ALA A 220 -20.51 -14.00 7.48
C ALA A 220 -20.75 -15.02 6.36
N ALA A 221 -20.89 -16.32 6.71
CA ALA A 221 -21.25 -17.40 5.79
C ALA A 221 -21.92 -18.53 6.55
N GLN A 222 -22.86 -19.23 5.93
CA GLN A 222 -23.59 -20.32 6.60
C GLN A 222 -24.06 -21.39 5.59
N HIS A 223 -24.35 -22.58 6.13
CA HIS A 223 -25.01 -23.65 5.40
C HIS A 223 -25.97 -24.41 6.32
N GLY A 224 -27.25 -24.52 5.91
CA GLY A 224 -28.26 -25.31 6.66
C GLY A 224 -28.95 -24.57 7.81
N TYR A 225 -28.86 -23.25 7.93
CA TYR A 225 -29.46 -22.45 8.99
C TYR A 225 -30.71 -21.64 8.58
N ASP A 226 -31.17 -21.74 7.33
CA ASP A 226 -32.24 -20.87 6.80
C ASP A 226 -33.52 -20.88 7.67
N ALA A 227 -33.92 -22.03 8.21
CA ALA A 227 -35.09 -22.16 9.06
C ALA A 227 -34.92 -21.47 10.43
N VAL A 228 -33.72 -21.53 11.01
CA VAL A 228 -33.45 -20.91 12.33
C VAL A 228 -33.31 -19.39 12.19
N LEU A 229 -32.64 -18.93 11.15
CA LEU A 229 -32.41 -17.51 10.87
C LEU A 229 -33.69 -16.75 10.50
N ALA A 230 -34.74 -17.45 10.11
CA ALA A 230 -36.08 -16.85 9.97
C ALA A 230 -36.66 -16.34 11.29
N GLU A 231 -36.21 -16.83 12.43
CA GLU A 231 -36.68 -16.50 13.78
C GLU A 231 -35.61 -15.85 14.66
N ASP A 232 -34.33 -15.87 14.25
CA ASP A 232 -33.16 -15.34 14.96
C ASP A 232 -32.44 -14.35 14.04
N ASP A 233 -32.01 -13.21 14.56
CA ASP A 233 -31.28 -12.19 13.78
C ASP A 233 -29.85 -12.61 13.42
N GLY A 234 -29.41 -13.79 13.85
CA GLY A 234 -28.07 -14.32 13.59
C GLY A 234 -26.95 -13.57 14.33
N ARG A 235 -27.30 -12.70 15.29
CA ARG A 235 -26.33 -11.97 16.10
C ARG A 235 -26.03 -12.73 17.39
N HIS A 236 -24.77 -12.88 17.72
CA HIS A 236 -24.30 -13.57 18.91
C HIS A 236 -23.44 -12.65 19.77
N ARG A 237 -23.68 -12.62 21.08
CA ARG A 237 -22.86 -11.80 21.99
C ARG A 237 -21.53 -12.48 22.31
N ILE A 238 -20.43 -11.75 22.31
CA ILE A 238 -19.12 -12.26 22.75
C ILE A 238 -19.20 -12.72 24.20
N GLY A 239 -18.65 -13.92 24.49
CA GLY A 239 -18.69 -14.57 25.81
C GLY A 239 -19.96 -15.37 26.09
N VAL A 240 -20.98 -15.34 25.23
CA VAL A 240 -22.25 -16.03 25.41
C VAL A 240 -22.41 -17.12 24.34
N GLY A 241 -22.93 -18.26 24.72
CA GLY A 241 -23.13 -19.40 23.82
C GLY A 241 -21.81 -20.05 23.35
N VAL A 242 -21.90 -20.93 22.36
CA VAL A 242 -20.73 -21.67 21.86
C VAL A 242 -19.80 -20.80 21.07
N THR A 243 -20.33 -20.00 20.16
CA THR A 243 -19.57 -19.04 19.29
C THR A 243 -18.92 -17.92 20.09
N GLY A 244 -19.71 -17.26 20.95
CA GLY A 244 -19.22 -16.16 21.76
C GLY A 244 -18.13 -16.58 22.74
N ARG A 245 -18.25 -17.77 23.32
CA ARG A 245 -17.22 -18.34 24.19
C ARG A 245 -15.95 -18.72 23.42
N ALA A 246 -16.08 -19.29 22.22
CA ALA A 246 -14.91 -19.61 21.39
C ALA A 246 -14.08 -18.36 21.08
N VAL A 247 -14.74 -17.21 20.84
CA VAL A 247 -14.08 -15.92 20.62
C VAL A 247 -13.45 -15.39 21.92
N ALA A 248 -14.19 -15.39 23.03
CA ALA A 248 -13.72 -14.84 24.30
C ALA A 248 -12.57 -15.64 24.93
N GLU A 249 -12.63 -16.99 24.83
CA GLU A 249 -11.64 -17.90 25.41
C GLU A 249 -10.49 -18.24 24.44
N ALA A 250 -10.58 -17.79 23.18
CA ALA A 250 -9.62 -18.06 22.11
C ALA A 250 -9.24 -19.54 21.94
N ARG A 251 -10.21 -20.45 22.13
CA ARG A 251 -10.03 -21.90 22.03
C ARG A 251 -11.25 -22.59 21.47
N LEU A 252 -11.07 -23.80 21.00
CA LEU A 252 -12.18 -24.65 20.59
C LEU A 252 -13.12 -24.92 21.80
N ILE A 253 -14.40 -24.63 21.60
CA ILE A 253 -15.47 -24.93 22.53
C ILE A 253 -16.27 -26.08 21.94
N VAL A 254 -16.52 -27.11 22.74
CA VAL A 254 -17.34 -28.28 22.38
C VAL A 254 -18.46 -28.45 23.42
N VAL A 255 -19.69 -28.56 22.94
CA VAL A 255 -20.90 -28.77 23.75
C VAL A 255 -21.66 -29.94 23.16
N GLU A 256 -21.74 -31.03 23.90
CA GLU A 256 -22.41 -32.28 23.49
C GLU A 256 -23.86 -32.34 23.92
N ASP A 257 -24.28 -31.49 24.86
CA ASP A 257 -25.66 -31.32 25.33
C ASP A 257 -26.03 -29.84 25.37
N TYR A 258 -26.40 -29.32 24.21
CA TYR A 258 -26.74 -27.90 24.07
C TYR A 258 -27.97 -27.48 24.87
N PRO A 259 -29.06 -28.31 24.95
CA PRO A 259 -30.22 -28.00 25.78
C PRO A 259 -29.91 -27.75 27.26
N SER A 260 -28.86 -28.37 27.79
CA SER A 260 -28.46 -28.22 29.20
C SER A 260 -27.56 -27.00 29.45
N MET A 261 -27.22 -26.21 28.42
CA MET A 261 -26.43 -25.00 28.60
C MET A 261 -27.22 -23.89 29.30
N PRO A 262 -26.63 -23.19 30.29
CA PRO A 262 -27.31 -22.10 31.01
C PRO A 262 -27.72 -20.92 30.12
N ASP A 263 -27.00 -20.72 29.03
CA ASP A 263 -27.16 -19.62 28.06
C ASP A 263 -27.61 -20.14 26.67
N ALA A 264 -28.29 -21.28 26.64
CA ALA A 264 -28.88 -21.81 25.42
C ALA A 264 -29.96 -20.88 24.84
N SER A 265 -29.83 -20.51 23.57
CA SER A 265 -30.76 -19.60 22.88
C SER A 265 -32.10 -20.32 22.60
N GLY A 266 -33.21 -19.60 22.90
CA GLY A 266 -34.55 -20.13 22.71
C GLY A 266 -34.90 -20.52 21.27
N PRO A 267 -34.61 -19.73 20.25
CA PRO A 267 -34.78 -20.11 18.85
C PRO A 267 -34.08 -21.41 18.51
N TRP A 268 -32.80 -21.54 18.83
CA TRP A 268 -32.01 -22.74 18.55
C TRP A 268 -32.51 -24.01 19.23
N LEU A 269 -33.03 -23.86 20.47
CA LEU A 269 -33.69 -24.96 21.20
C LEU A 269 -34.98 -25.41 20.50
N ARG A 270 -35.81 -24.46 20.02
CA ARG A 270 -37.04 -24.79 19.30
C ARG A 270 -36.81 -25.56 18.01
N HIS A 271 -35.70 -25.25 17.32
CA HIS A 271 -35.27 -25.94 16.11
C HIS A 271 -34.50 -27.24 16.40
N GLY A 272 -34.35 -27.61 17.67
CA GLY A 272 -33.84 -28.93 18.07
C GLY A 272 -32.32 -29.04 18.07
N LEU A 273 -31.58 -27.96 18.26
CA LEU A 273 -30.11 -28.00 18.39
C LEU A 273 -29.73 -28.92 19.58
N GLN A 274 -28.92 -29.94 19.33
CA GLN A 274 -28.53 -30.94 20.32
C GLN A 274 -27.06 -30.76 20.75
N ALA A 275 -26.17 -30.51 19.82
CA ALA A 275 -24.76 -30.37 20.12
C ALA A 275 -24.14 -29.29 19.19
N ALA A 276 -23.09 -28.65 19.65
CA ALA A 276 -22.37 -27.69 18.85
C ALA A 276 -20.89 -27.63 19.22
N MET A 277 -20.03 -27.29 18.26
CA MET A 277 -18.65 -26.95 18.53
C MET A 277 -18.24 -25.70 17.72
N ALA A 278 -17.36 -24.85 18.28
CA ALA A 278 -16.88 -23.67 17.60
C ALA A 278 -15.37 -23.49 17.78
N ALA A 279 -14.69 -23.28 16.68
CA ALA A 279 -13.25 -23.02 16.65
C ALA A 279 -12.98 -21.52 16.38
N PRO A 280 -12.06 -20.86 17.10
CA PRO A 280 -11.77 -19.45 16.90
C PRO A 280 -11.11 -19.21 15.55
N VAL A 281 -11.47 -18.08 14.93
CA VAL A 281 -10.88 -17.56 13.68
C VAL A 281 -10.04 -16.34 14.02
N HIS A 282 -8.83 -16.32 13.51
CA HIS A 282 -7.83 -15.30 13.85
C HIS A 282 -7.48 -14.42 12.65
N GLU A 283 -7.04 -13.21 12.96
CA GLU A 283 -6.40 -12.30 12.02
C GLU A 283 -5.23 -11.61 12.73
N ASP A 284 -4.04 -11.72 12.18
CA ASP A 284 -2.79 -11.19 12.76
C ASP A 284 -2.64 -11.49 14.27
N GLY A 285 -3.04 -12.73 14.67
CA GLY A 285 -2.96 -13.20 16.05
C GLY A 285 -4.10 -12.76 16.99
N ARG A 286 -5.05 -11.97 16.50
CA ARG A 286 -6.27 -11.60 17.25
C ARG A 286 -7.45 -12.47 16.82
N VAL A 287 -8.29 -12.85 17.76
CA VAL A 287 -9.54 -13.54 17.43
C VAL A 287 -10.54 -12.55 16.87
N ILE A 288 -11.02 -12.79 15.65
CA ILE A 288 -11.98 -11.93 14.94
C ILE A 288 -13.33 -12.62 14.72
N GLY A 289 -13.47 -13.88 15.11
CA GLY A 289 -14.69 -14.65 14.92
C GLY A 289 -14.53 -16.09 15.32
N SER A 290 -15.49 -16.92 14.93
CA SER A 290 -15.41 -18.37 15.10
C SER A 290 -16.13 -19.13 13.98
N LEU A 291 -15.64 -20.32 13.66
CA LEU A 291 -16.28 -21.29 12.79
C LEU A 291 -17.09 -22.25 13.67
N LEU A 292 -18.41 -22.16 13.57
CA LEU A 292 -19.40 -22.98 14.28
C LEU A 292 -19.77 -24.21 13.46
N LEU A 293 -19.98 -25.33 14.14
CA LEU A 293 -20.67 -26.50 13.63
C LEU A 293 -21.80 -26.88 14.59
N SER A 294 -23.02 -26.87 14.11
CA SER A 294 -24.23 -27.18 14.88
C SER A 294 -24.82 -28.49 14.43
N SER A 295 -25.19 -29.36 15.38
CA SER A 295 -25.83 -30.64 15.11
C SER A 295 -27.22 -30.74 15.75
N PHE A 296 -28.19 -31.12 14.95
CA PHE A 296 -29.58 -31.34 15.33
C PHE A 296 -29.87 -32.82 15.63
N ARG A 297 -28.85 -33.68 15.65
CA ARG A 297 -28.98 -35.13 15.91
C ARG A 297 -28.89 -35.44 17.39
N PRO A 298 -29.86 -36.14 17.97
CA PRO A 298 -29.80 -36.57 19.37
C PRO A 298 -28.56 -37.46 19.65
N GLY A 299 -27.89 -37.20 20.76
CA GLY A 299 -26.74 -37.99 21.20
C GLY A 299 -25.46 -37.81 20.37
N ARG A 300 -25.34 -36.70 19.63
CA ARG A 300 -24.14 -36.35 18.84
C ARG A 300 -22.94 -36.07 19.75
N VAL A 301 -21.87 -36.83 19.55
CA VAL A 301 -20.56 -36.63 20.19
C VAL A 301 -19.54 -36.31 19.09
N PHE A 302 -18.78 -35.25 19.26
CA PHE A 302 -17.75 -34.85 18.31
C PHE A 302 -16.43 -35.55 18.63
N SER A 303 -15.99 -36.43 17.72
CA SER A 303 -14.69 -37.11 17.84
C SER A 303 -13.52 -36.12 17.78
N ARG A 304 -12.37 -36.53 18.34
CA ARG A 304 -11.14 -35.71 18.26
C ARG A 304 -10.77 -35.33 16.83
N ALA A 305 -10.94 -36.26 15.89
CA ALA A 305 -10.66 -36.02 14.48
C ALA A 305 -11.57 -34.93 13.85
N GLU A 306 -12.84 -34.87 14.26
CA GLU A 306 -13.78 -33.83 13.83
C GLU A 306 -13.43 -32.46 14.44
N GLN A 307 -13.03 -32.44 15.71
CA GLN A 307 -12.56 -31.23 16.39
C GLN A 307 -11.31 -30.65 15.72
N ASP A 308 -10.32 -31.50 15.41
CA ASP A 308 -9.09 -31.11 14.71
C ASP A 308 -9.40 -30.63 13.28
N MET A 309 -10.38 -31.24 12.61
CA MET A 309 -10.83 -30.86 11.29
C MET A 309 -11.52 -29.48 11.29
N LEU A 310 -12.42 -29.21 12.24
CA LEU A 310 -13.05 -27.88 12.37
C LEU A 310 -12.02 -26.81 12.65
N SER A 311 -11.05 -27.09 13.53
CA SER A 311 -9.94 -26.17 13.81
C SER A 311 -9.12 -25.88 12.57
N SER A 312 -8.85 -26.88 11.74
CA SER A 312 -8.13 -26.69 10.47
C SER A 312 -8.91 -25.81 9.48
N PHE A 313 -10.23 -25.98 9.37
CA PHE A 313 -11.07 -25.08 8.57
C PHE A 313 -11.09 -23.65 9.10
N ALA A 314 -11.11 -23.46 10.42
CA ALA A 314 -11.02 -22.15 11.04
C ALA A 314 -9.67 -21.47 10.76
N GLU A 315 -8.56 -22.24 10.72
CA GLU A 315 -7.25 -21.72 10.30
C GLU A 315 -7.24 -21.29 8.83
N HIS A 316 -7.89 -22.04 7.93
CA HIS A 316 -8.02 -21.64 6.52
C HIS A 316 -8.89 -20.39 6.34
N ALA A 317 -9.97 -20.26 7.12
CA ALA A 317 -10.77 -19.04 7.15
C ALA A 317 -9.93 -17.84 7.65
N SER A 318 -9.12 -18.05 8.68
CA SER A 318 -8.19 -17.05 9.22
C SER A 318 -7.20 -16.57 8.16
N LEU A 319 -6.62 -17.49 7.40
CA LEU A 319 -5.68 -17.19 6.33
C LEU A 319 -6.36 -16.39 5.20
N ALA A 320 -7.55 -16.83 4.77
CA ALA A 320 -8.32 -16.16 3.72
C ALA A 320 -8.69 -14.72 4.10
N LEU A 321 -9.17 -14.51 5.34
CA LEU A 321 -9.50 -13.19 5.86
C LEU A 321 -8.28 -12.27 5.95
N THR A 322 -7.17 -12.79 6.48
CA THR A 322 -5.91 -12.04 6.58
C THR A 322 -5.39 -11.62 5.19
N ASP A 323 -5.44 -12.54 4.21
CA ASP A 323 -4.94 -12.27 2.85
C ASP A 323 -5.82 -11.24 2.13
N ALA A 324 -7.14 -11.37 2.23
CA ALA A 324 -8.10 -10.43 1.65
C ALA A 324 -7.92 -9.00 2.20
N ARG A 325 -7.79 -8.84 3.52
CA ARG A 325 -7.55 -7.53 4.14
C ARG A 325 -6.20 -6.93 3.80
N ARG A 326 -5.15 -7.76 3.69
CA ARG A 326 -3.84 -7.29 3.25
C ARG A 326 -3.88 -6.73 1.83
N VAL A 327 -4.59 -7.40 0.93
CA VAL A 327 -4.78 -6.93 -0.45
C VAL A 327 -5.56 -5.61 -0.46
N ASP A 328 -6.64 -5.50 0.30
CA ASP A 328 -7.43 -4.27 0.41
C ASP A 328 -6.60 -3.12 0.98
N THR A 329 -5.85 -3.36 2.05
CA THR A 329 -4.93 -2.37 2.63
C THR A 329 -3.85 -1.94 1.65
N MET A 330 -3.24 -2.90 0.91
CA MET A 330 -2.24 -2.57 -0.11
C MET A 330 -2.84 -1.75 -1.27
N LEU A 331 -4.04 -2.07 -1.73
CA LEU A 331 -4.75 -1.30 -2.75
C LEU A 331 -5.08 0.10 -2.26
N HIS A 332 -5.55 0.22 -1.02
CA HIS A 332 -5.82 1.52 -0.42
C HIS A 332 -4.54 2.37 -0.32
N GLN A 333 -3.44 1.79 0.18
CA GLN A 333 -2.14 2.48 0.25
C GLN A 333 -1.56 2.82 -1.12
N ALA A 334 -1.77 1.99 -2.13
CA ALA A 334 -1.32 2.25 -3.50
C ALA A 334 -2.10 3.37 -4.18
N LEU A 335 -3.35 3.64 -3.77
CA LEU A 335 -4.27 4.56 -4.42
C LEU A 335 -4.58 5.83 -3.60
N HIS A 336 -4.23 5.86 -2.30
CA HIS A 336 -4.49 7.00 -1.42
C HIS A 336 -3.20 7.53 -0.80
N ASP A 337 -3.21 8.79 -0.43
CA ASP A 337 -2.13 9.44 0.33
C ASP A 337 -2.18 9.00 1.79
N ALA A 338 -1.07 8.47 2.29
CA ALA A 338 -1.00 7.88 3.64
C ALA A 338 -1.21 8.88 4.78
N LEU A 339 -0.95 10.18 4.56
CA LEU A 339 -1.10 11.22 5.57
C LEU A 339 -2.53 11.74 5.64
N THR A 340 -3.12 12.05 4.48
CA THR A 340 -4.42 12.75 4.40
C THR A 340 -5.60 11.82 4.15
N GLY A 341 -5.35 10.59 3.69
CA GLY A 341 -6.39 9.65 3.28
C GLY A 341 -7.07 9.98 1.95
N LEU A 342 -6.75 11.10 1.32
CA LEU A 342 -7.28 11.47 0.02
C LEU A 342 -6.73 10.57 -1.10
N PRO A 343 -7.43 10.42 -2.23
CA PRO A 343 -6.88 9.88 -3.46
C PRO A 343 -5.50 10.44 -3.77
N ASN A 344 -4.57 9.57 -4.14
CA ASN A 344 -3.26 9.99 -4.63
C ASN A 344 -3.31 10.33 -6.14
N ARG A 345 -2.18 10.76 -6.71
CA ARG A 345 -2.06 11.12 -8.13
C ARG A 345 -2.55 10.01 -9.08
N ALA A 346 -2.30 8.74 -8.75
CA ALA A 346 -2.68 7.62 -9.61
C ALA A 346 -4.20 7.45 -9.66
N LEU A 347 -4.86 7.39 -8.50
CA LEU A 347 -6.32 7.27 -8.42
C LEU A 347 -7.01 8.53 -8.98
N PHE A 348 -6.46 9.70 -8.73
CA PHE A 348 -7.01 10.95 -9.25
C PHE A 348 -7.01 10.99 -10.78
N THR A 349 -5.90 10.58 -11.41
CA THR A 349 -5.78 10.51 -12.87
C THR A 349 -6.79 9.51 -13.47
N ASP A 350 -6.97 8.35 -12.83
CA ASP A 350 -7.96 7.35 -13.23
C ASP A 350 -9.38 7.92 -13.16
N ARG A 351 -9.74 8.60 -12.07
CA ARG A 351 -11.05 9.26 -11.92
C ARG A 351 -11.29 10.33 -12.99
N ILE A 352 -10.29 11.15 -13.31
CA ILE A 352 -10.42 12.11 -14.43
C ILE A 352 -10.73 11.40 -15.73
N GLN A 353 -10.04 10.28 -16.04
CA GLN A 353 -10.28 9.52 -17.27
C GLN A 353 -11.73 8.99 -17.32
N HIS A 354 -12.22 8.44 -16.19
CA HIS A 354 -13.60 7.97 -16.09
C HIS A 354 -14.61 9.10 -16.26
N ALA A 355 -14.42 10.23 -15.59
CA ALA A 355 -15.28 11.41 -15.71
C ALA A 355 -15.33 11.96 -17.15
N LEU A 356 -14.19 11.99 -17.85
CA LEU A 356 -14.12 12.40 -19.26
C LEU A 356 -14.89 11.45 -20.18
N ILE A 357 -14.84 10.13 -19.94
CA ILE A 357 -15.62 9.15 -20.70
C ILE A 357 -17.11 9.36 -20.48
N GLN A 358 -17.54 9.59 -19.26
CA GLN A 358 -18.95 9.86 -18.93
C GLN A 358 -19.41 11.21 -19.47
N GLY A 359 -18.60 12.27 -19.30
CA GLY A 359 -18.88 13.61 -19.80
C GLY A 359 -19.06 13.64 -21.33
N ARG A 360 -18.25 12.88 -22.09
CA ARG A 360 -18.42 12.72 -23.54
C ARG A 360 -19.80 12.13 -23.91
N ARG A 361 -20.32 11.20 -23.11
CA ARG A 361 -21.65 10.59 -23.35
C ARG A 361 -22.79 11.55 -23.01
N ARG A 362 -22.64 12.39 -21.97
CA ARG A 362 -23.65 13.34 -21.49
C ARG A 362 -23.55 14.70 -22.16
N GLY A 363 -22.47 15.01 -22.86
CA GLY A 363 -22.22 16.32 -23.46
C GLY A 363 -21.69 17.37 -22.48
N THR A 364 -21.27 16.97 -21.27
CA THR A 364 -20.75 17.84 -20.21
C THR A 364 -19.22 17.93 -20.27
N ALA A 365 -18.63 18.89 -19.59
CA ALA A 365 -17.19 19.04 -19.41
C ALA A 365 -16.77 18.60 -17.99
N CYS A 366 -15.47 18.30 -17.83
CA CYS A 366 -14.84 18.11 -16.51
C CYS A 366 -13.98 19.31 -16.19
N GLY A 367 -13.89 19.66 -14.89
CA GLY A 367 -12.97 20.67 -14.38
C GLY A 367 -11.91 20.04 -13.50
N VAL A 368 -10.68 20.52 -13.62
CA VAL A 368 -9.59 20.22 -12.69
C VAL A 368 -9.16 21.51 -12.02
N ILE A 369 -9.19 21.53 -10.71
CA ILE A 369 -8.63 22.61 -9.89
C ILE A 369 -7.33 22.09 -9.28
N PHE A 370 -6.23 22.78 -9.49
CA PHE A 370 -4.94 22.52 -8.88
C PHE A 370 -4.67 23.57 -7.80
N LEU A 371 -4.25 23.14 -6.62
CA LEU A 371 -4.04 24.03 -5.47
C LEU A 371 -2.65 23.78 -4.88
N ASP A 372 -2.00 24.86 -4.47
CA ASP A 372 -0.72 24.82 -3.77
C ASP A 372 -0.73 25.76 -2.57
N LEU A 373 -0.21 25.30 -1.43
CA LEU A 373 -0.19 26.07 -0.18
C LEU A 373 0.95 27.07 -0.19
N ASP A 374 0.62 28.33 -0.29
CA ASP A 374 1.62 29.40 -0.29
C ASP A 374 2.43 29.42 1.00
N ARG A 375 3.77 29.44 0.89
CA ARG A 375 4.72 29.47 2.00
C ARG A 375 4.64 28.26 2.97
N PHE A 376 4.18 27.11 2.52
CA PHE A 376 4.14 25.90 3.34
C PHE A 376 5.52 25.51 3.93
N LYS A 377 6.60 25.71 3.14
CA LYS A 377 7.97 25.52 3.61
C LYS A 377 8.28 26.36 4.85
N THR A 378 7.81 27.61 4.91
CA THR A 378 8.04 28.49 6.06
C THR A 378 7.39 27.93 7.34
N VAL A 379 6.25 27.27 7.22
CA VAL A 379 5.58 26.59 8.36
C VAL A 379 6.45 25.43 8.85
N ASN A 380 6.95 24.60 7.93
CA ASN A 380 7.85 23.50 8.26
C ASN A 380 9.15 23.98 8.92
N ASP A 381 9.77 25.03 8.36
CA ASP A 381 11.04 25.57 8.83
C ASP A 381 10.88 26.24 10.23
N SER A 382 9.69 26.79 10.51
CA SER A 382 9.44 27.51 11.77
C SER A 382 8.86 26.62 12.88
N LEU A 383 7.98 25.67 12.58
CA LEU A 383 7.22 24.86 13.54
C LEU A 383 7.54 23.36 13.47
N GLY A 384 8.37 22.95 12.49
CA GLY A 384 8.74 21.56 12.27
C GLY A 384 7.78 20.78 11.38
N HIS A 385 8.25 19.64 10.84
CA HIS A 385 7.50 18.82 9.88
C HIS A 385 6.18 18.27 10.47
N GLY A 386 6.15 17.94 11.76
CA GLY A 386 4.91 17.49 12.39
C GLY A 386 3.78 18.53 12.36
N ALA A 387 4.12 19.81 12.47
CA ALA A 387 3.16 20.88 12.31
C ALA A 387 2.66 21.01 10.85
N GLY A 388 3.58 20.84 9.88
CA GLY A 388 3.20 20.78 8.46
C GLY A 388 2.24 19.64 8.16
N ASP A 389 2.47 18.45 8.74
CA ASP A 389 1.59 17.29 8.57
C ASP A 389 0.17 17.55 9.14
N GLU A 390 0.06 18.12 10.35
CA GLU A 390 -1.22 18.52 10.93
C GLU A 390 -1.95 19.54 10.04
N LEU A 391 -1.21 20.50 9.49
CA LEU A 391 -1.76 21.50 8.57
C LEU A 391 -2.30 20.84 7.29
N LEU A 392 -1.55 19.92 6.68
CA LEU A 392 -1.97 19.20 5.47
C LEU A 392 -3.24 18.39 5.69
N VAL A 393 -3.35 17.69 6.84
CA VAL A 393 -4.58 16.96 7.20
C VAL A 393 -5.78 17.90 7.37
N ALA A 394 -5.58 19.05 8.03
CA ALA A 394 -6.65 20.03 8.20
C ALA A 394 -7.10 20.65 6.88
N VAL A 395 -6.16 20.96 5.98
CA VAL A 395 -6.44 21.46 4.62
C VAL A 395 -7.20 20.41 3.81
N ALA A 396 -6.74 19.16 3.81
CA ALA A 396 -7.41 18.05 3.12
C ALA A 396 -8.87 17.93 3.51
N ARG A 397 -9.15 17.94 4.82
CA ARG A 397 -10.53 17.88 5.35
C ARG A 397 -11.37 19.06 4.89
N ARG A 398 -10.86 20.30 4.96
CA ARG A 398 -11.60 21.50 4.53
C ARG A 398 -11.89 21.51 3.04
N ILE A 399 -10.97 21.00 2.22
CA ILE A 399 -11.21 20.84 0.78
C ILE A 399 -12.34 19.83 0.57
N ASP A 400 -12.26 18.65 1.18
CA ASP A 400 -13.27 17.60 1.02
C ASP A 400 -14.67 18.04 1.49
N GLU A 401 -14.77 18.70 2.67
CA GLU A 401 -16.01 19.29 3.19
C GLU A 401 -16.60 20.39 2.28
N SER A 402 -15.77 20.96 1.41
CA SER A 402 -16.19 21.99 0.44
C SER A 402 -16.72 21.40 -0.86
N LEU A 403 -16.75 20.08 -1.04
CA LEU A 403 -17.10 19.41 -2.29
C LEU A 403 -18.46 18.72 -2.22
N ARG A 404 -19.02 18.39 -3.38
CA ARG A 404 -20.19 17.52 -3.52
C ARG A 404 -19.74 16.07 -3.55
N SER A 405 -20.63 15.13 -3.32
CA SER A 405 -20.34 13.69 -3.35
C SER A 405 -19.84 13.18 -4.71
N ALA A 406 -20.14 13.88 -5.81
CA ALA A 406 -19.66 13.54 -7.15
C ALA A 406 -18.25 14.07 -7.43
N ASP A 407 -17.80 15.12 -6.70
CA ASP A 407 -16.48 15.71 -6.87
C ASP A 407 -15.42 14.88 -6.13
N THR A 408 -14.17 14.99 -6.55
CA THR A 408 -13.06 14.24 -5.92
C THR A 408 -11.93 15.18 -5.52
N ALA A 409 -11.59 15.22 -4.23
CA ALA A 409 -10.35 15.80 -3.75
C ALA A 409 -9.21 14.79 -3.81
N ALA A 410 -7.99 15.25 -4.04
CA ALA A 410 -6.78 14.44 -4.07
C ALA A 410 -5.57 15.23 -3.53
N ARG A 411 -4.57 14.52 -3.02
CA ARG A 411 -3.24 15.09 -2.75
C ARG A 411 -2.24 14.48 -3.72
N LEU A 412 -1.54 15.35 -4.45
CA LEU A 412 -0.63 14.91 -5.52
C LEU A 412 0.81 14.74 -5.04
N GLY A 413 1.16 15.36 -3.92
CA GLY A 413 2.45 15.29 -3.26
C GLY A 413 2.81 16.61 -2.56
N GLY A 414 3.66 16.59 -1.54
CA GLY A 414 4.07 17.80 -0.82
C GLY A 414 2.88 18.63 -0.33
N ASP A 415 2.81 19.88 -0.77
CA ASP A 415 1.76 20.88 -0.50
C ASP A 415 0.75 21.04 -1.66
N GLU A 416 0.78 20.12 -2.64
CA GLU A 416 -0.09 20.14 -3.82
C GLU A 416 -1.35 19.32 -3.61
N PHE A 417 -2.51 19.95 -3.82
CA PHE A 417 -3.82 19.32 -3.85
C PHE A 417 -4.47 19.50 -5.22
N ALA A 418 -5.41 18.62 -5.54
CA ALA A 418 -6.21 18.75 -6.75
C ALA A 418 -7.67 18.38 -6.48
N VAL A 419 -8.57 18.96 -7.26
CA VAL A 419 -10.00 18.64 -7.21
C VAL A 419 -10.49 18.37 -8.62
N LEU A 420 -11.19 17.26 -8.79
CA LEU A 420 -11.94 16.92 -9.98
C LEU A 420 -13.40 17.33 -9.78
N LEU A 421 -13.93 18.09 -10.71
CA LEU A 421 -15.33 18.46 -10.81
C LEU A 421 -15.95 17.74 -11.99
N GLU A 422 -16.99 16.96 -11.72
CA GLU A 422 -17.72 16.23 -12.75
C GLU A 422 -18.94 16.99 -13.25
N ASP A 423 -19.35 16.71 -14.47
CA ASP A 423 -20.60 17.20 -15.10
C ASP A 423 -20.78 18.74 -15.05
N LEU A 424 -19.72 19.48 -15.38
CA LEU A 424 -19.75 20.94 -15.40
C LEU A 424 -20.52 21.51 -16.59
N GLY A 425 -21.33 22.55 -16.32
CA GLY A 425 -21.98 23.37 -17.34
C GLY A 425 -21.07 24.42 -18.00
N GLY A 426 -19.99 24.81 -17.30
CA GLY A 426 -19.05 25.81 -17.78
C GLY A 426 -17.95 26.16 -16.76
N THR A 427 -17.10 27.09 -17.16
CA THR A 427 -15.93 27.51 -16.35
C THR A 427 -16.33 28.27 -15.06
N ASP A 428 -17.42 29.03 -15.11
CA ASP A 428 -17.90 29.81 -13.96
C ASP A 428 -18.24 28.93 -12.76
N GLU A 429 -18.77 27.73 -13.00
CA GLU A 429 -19.07 26.77 -11.96
C GLU A 429 -17.79 26.27 -11.25
N ALA A 430 -16.71 26.03 -12.01
CA ALA A 430 -15.42 25.66 -11.47
C ALA A 430 -14.79 26.81 -10.65
N VAL A 431 -14.95 28.06 -11.11
CA VAL A 431 -14.50 29.25 -10.40
C VAL A 431 -15.22 29.37 -9.05
N MET A 432 -16.55 29.20 -9.01
CA MET A 432 -17.32 29.24 -7.76
C MET A 432 -16.84 28.20 -6.75
N VAL A 433 -16.49 26.99 -7.21
CA VAL A 433 -15.96 25.95 -6.31
C VAL A 433 -14.57 26.34 -5.80
N ALA A 434 -13.69 26.86 -6.65
CA ALA A 434 -12.36 27.34 -6.26
C ALA A 434 -12.44 28.48 -5.24
N GLU A 435 -13.37 29.42 -5.41
CA GLU A 435 -13.63 30.50 -4.44
C GLU A 435 -14.15 29.96 -3.11
N ARG A 436 -15.07 28.97 -3.13
CA ARG A 436 -15.59 28.33 -1.91
C ARG A 436 -14.48 27.63 -1.14
N ILE A 437 -13.60 26.88 -1.83
CA ILE A 437 -12.44 26.23 -1.21
C ILE A 437 -11.48 27.28 -0.63
N THR A 438 -11.17 28.33 -1.39
CA THR A 438 -10.28 29.40 -0.94
C THR A 438 -10.85 30.10 0.32
N ALA A 439 -12.14 30.38 0.35
CA ALA A 439 -12.82 30.96 1.51
C ALA A 439 -12.78 30.01 2.73
N ALA A 440 -12.98 28.70 2.53
CA ALA A 440 -12.90 27.71 3.59
C ALA A 440 -11.48 27.60 4.19
N LEU A 441 -10.46 27.78 3.35
CA LEU A 441 -9.04 27.74 3.76
C LEU A 441 -8.56 29.06 4.40
N ALA A 442 -9.26 30.18 4.19
CA ALA A 442 -8.89 31.47 4.77
C ALA A 442 -9.01 31.53 6.31
N ALA A 443 -9.82 30.67 6.90
CA ALA A 443 -9.92 30.56 8.35
C ALA A 443 -8.63 29.94 8.93
N PRO A 444 -8.13 30.44 10.09
CA PRO A 444 -6.92 29.91 10.69
C PRO A 444 -7.04 28.41 11.01
N VAL A 445 -5.95 27.69 10.90
CA VAL A 445 -5.81 26.30 11.33
C VAL A 445 -5.04 26.30 12.64
N LEU A 446 -5.58 25.66 13.66
CA LEU A 446 -4.87 25.47 14.93
C LEU A 446 -3.90 24.29 14.78
N VAL A 447 -2.59 24.58 14.78
CA VAL A 447 -1.52 23.62 14.64
C VAL A 447 -0.61 23.71 15.86
N GLN A 448 -0.49 22.64 16.63
CA GLN A 448 0.31 22.61 17.88
C GLN A 448 0.05 23.82 18.82
N GLY A 449 -1.20 24.30 18.87
CA GLY A 449 -1.58 25.43 19.70
C GLY A 449 -1.34 26.83 19.09
N HIS A 450 -0.85 26.92 17.86
CA HIS A 450 -0.63 28.16 17.11
C HIS A 450 -1.69 28.30 16.01
N GLU A 451 -2.20 29.51 15.83
CA GLU A 451 -3.07 29.85 14.70
C GLU A 451 -2.22 30.09 13.44
N VAL A 452 -2.37 29.24 12.44
CA VAL A 452 -1.68 29.34 11.15
C VAL A 452 -2.67 29.78 10.07
N TYR A 453 -2.37 30.88 9.41
CA TYR A 453 -3.13 31.40 8.27
C TYR A 453 -2.49 30.91 6.98
N VAL A 454 -3.23 30.20 6.16
CA VAL A 454 -2.74 29.64 4.89
C VAL A 454 -3.42 30.36 3.74
N LYS A 455 -2.64 30.78 2.75
CA LYS A 455 -3.13 31.19 1.43
C LYS A 455 -2.88 30.07 0.44
N VAL A 456 -3.70 30.01 -0.58
CA VAL A 456 -3.58 29.01 -1.65
C VAL A 456 -3.54 29.69 -3.01
N SER A 457 -2.64 29.24 -3.85
CA SER A 457 -2.61 29.60 -5.26
C SER A 457 -3.36 28.51 -6.03
N VAL A 458 -4.30 28.89 -6.88
CA VAL A 458 -5.27 28.00 -7.50
C VAL A 458 -5.22 28.15 -9.02
N GLY A 459 -5.10 27.02 -9.72
CA GLY A 459 -5.24 26.94 -11.17
C GLY A 459 -6.46 26.11 -11.55
N ILE A 460 -7.20 26.56 -12.54
CA ILE A 460 -8.45 25.95 -13.00
C ILE A 460 -8.35 25.63 -14.47
N ALA A 461 -8.62 24.39 -14.86
CA ALA A 461 -8.77 23.98 -16.25
C ALA A 461 -10.10 23.27 -16.43
N VAL A 462 -10.86 23.63 -17.47
CA VAL A 462 -12.14 23.03 -17.81
C VAL A 462 -12.12 22.56 -19.26
N GLY A 463 -12.48 21.31 -19.52
CA GLY A 463 -12.42 20.80 -20.86
C GLY A 463 -12.88 19.36 -21.02
N ARG A 464 -12.57 18.81 -22.22
CA ARG A 464 -12.91 17.43 -22.63
C ARG A 464 -11.71 16.69 -23.22
N GLN A 465 -10.53 17.29 -23.14
CA GLN A 465 -9.25 16.73 -23.58
C GLN A 465 -8.80 15.58 -22.68
N GLU A 466 -7.60 15.05 -22.88
CA GLU A 466 -7.05 13.97 -22.06
C GLU A 466 -6.75 14.43 -20.63
N ALA A 467 -6.80 13.49 -19.69
CA ALA A 467 -6.58 13.75 -18.27
C ALA A 467 -5.22 14.42 -17.98
N SER A 468 -4.17 13.97 -18.66
CA SER A 468 -2.83 14.54 -18.56
C SER A 468 -2.78 16.00 -18.99
N GLU A 469 -3.53 16.35 -20.02
CA GLU A 469 -3.60 17.70 -20.56
C GLU A 469 -4.39 18.64 -19.61
N LEU A 470 -5.52 18.18 -19.07
CA LEU A 470 -6.29 18.95 -18.07
C LEU A 470 -5.47 19.24 -16.82
N LEU A 471 -4.76 18.24 -16.31
CA LEU A 471 -3.87 18.39 -15.16
C LEU A 471 -2.77 19.41 -15.44
N ARG A 472 -2.12 19.30 -16.59
CA ARG A 472 -1.06 20.21 -17.02
C ARG A 472 -1.56 21.65 -17.15
N GLN A 473 -2.74 21.83 -17.74
CA GLN A 473 -3.36 23.16 -17.92
C GLN A 473 -3.70 23.79 -16.56
N ALA A 474 -4.25 23.02 -15.62
CA ALA A 474 -4.53 23.51 -14.28
C ALA A 474 -3.25 23.87 -13.53
N ASP A 475 -2.17 23.10 -13.66
CA ASP A 475 -0.87 23.39 -13.06
C ASP A 475 -0.27 24.70 -13.62
N VAL A 476 -0.29 24.89 -14.95
CA VAL A 476 0.14 26.14 -15.62
C VAL A 476 -0.63 27.34 -15.10
N ALA A 477 -1.95 27.21 -14.95
CA ALA A 477 -2.79 28.29 -14.43
C ALA A 477 -2.49 28.58 -12.94
N MET A 478 -2.23 27.56 -12.14
CA MET A 478 -1.83 27.69 -10.73
C MET A 478 -0.47 28.40 -10.60
N TYR A 479 0.49 28.02 -11.44
CA TYR A 479 1.79 28.70 -11.50
C TYR A 479 1.62 30.19 -11.84
N ARG A 480 0.70 30.53 -12.78
CA ARG A 480 0.37 31.92 -13.09
C ARG A 480 -0.24 32.64 -11.89
N ALA A 481 -1.14 31.99 -11.12
CA ALA A 481 -1.70 32.56 -9.90
C ALA A 481 -0.64 32.88 -8.85
N LYS A 482 0.38 32.02 -8.68
CA LYS A 482 1.54 32.27 -7.80
C LYS A 482 2.32 33.52 -8.20
N ARG A 483 2.53 33.71 -9.49
CA ARG A 483 3.23 34.88 -10.03
C ARG A 483 2.47 36.19 -9.82
N ASP A 484 1.18 36.15 -10.07
CA ASP A 484 0.35 37.35 -10.01
C ASP A 484 0.11 37.86 -8.58
N GLY A 485 0.84 37.31 -7.58
CA GLY A 485 0.85 37.78 -6.18
C GLY A 485 0.30 36.78 -5.18
N LYS A 486 0.15 35.49 -5.55
CA LYS A 486 -0.29 34.39 -4.67
C LYS A 486 -1.70 34.60 -4.09
N GLY A 487 -2.25 33.64 -3.38
CA GLY A 487 -3.53 33.73 -2.69
C GLY A 487 -4.71 34.04 -3.62
N ARG A 488 -4.71 33.60 -4.84
CA ARG A 488 -5.71 33.86 -5.88
C ARG A 488 -5.92 32.66 -6.79
N HIS A 489 -6.95 32.70 -7.61
CA HIS A 489 -7.17 31.72 -8.67
C HIS A 489 -6.85 32.31 -10.06
N ARG A 490 -6.50 31.42 -11.00
CA ARG A 490 -6.42 31.69 -12.46
C ARG A 490 -7.10 30.53 -13.20
N VAL A 491 -7.82 30.91 -14.25
CA VAL A 491 -8.35 29.94 -15.22
C VAL A 491 -7.33 29.80 -16.34
N PHE A 492 -7.10 28.61 -16.81
CA PHE A 492 -6.21 28.37 -17.95
C PHE A 492 -6.76 29.04 -19.22
N GLU A 493 -5.92 29.78 -19.89
CA GLU A 493 -6.16 30.42 -21.16
C GLU A 493 -5.10 29.97 -22.18
N ASP A 494 -5.50 29.89 -23.44
CA ASP A 494 -4.56 29.57 -24.52
C ASP A 494 -3.42 30.62 -24.55
N GLY A 495 -2.18 30.10 -24.61
CA GLY A 495 -0.97 30.94 -24.56
C GLY A 495 -0.24 30.93 -23.22
N MET A 496 -0.90 30.66 -22.09
CA MET A 496 -0.24 30.60 -20.77
C MET A 496 0.94 29.61 -20.72
N GLN A 497 0.84 28.50 -21.43
CA GLN A 497 1.93 27.53 -21.49
C GLN A 497 3.14 28.08 -22.23
N ALA A 498 2.92 28.79 -23.35
CA ALA A 498 4.02 29.39 -24.10
C ALA A 498 4.78 30.40 -23.23
N GLU A 499 4.06 31.19 -22.43
CA GLU A 499 4.66 32.15 -21.48
C GLU A 499 5.53 31.45 -20.41
N VAL A 500 5.08 30.27 -19.89
CA VAL A 500 5.86 29.52 -18.91
C VAL A 500 7.15 29.00 -19.54
N VAL A 501 7.08 28.46 -20.76
CA VAL A 501 8.27 27.95 -21.47
C VAL A 501 9.22 29.07 -21.77
N GLU A 502 8.71 30.18 -22.32
CA GLU A 502 9.51 31.36 -22.63
C GLU A 502 10.24 31.93 -21.40
N ARG A 503 9.55 31.91 -20.25
CA ARG A 503 10.14 32.34 -18.99
C ARG A 503 11.28 31.44 -18.52
N LEU A 504 11.10 30.11 -18.60
CA LEU A 504 12.18 29.17 -18.25
C LEU A 504 13.41 29.32 -19.13
N GLU A 505 13.19 29.57 -20.43
CA GLU A 505 14.27 29.87 -21.36
C GLU A 505 14.98 31.18 -20.95
N LEU A 506 14.20 32.24 -20.69
CA LEU A 506 14.70 33.54 -20.30
C LEU A 506 15.49 33.51 -18.98
N GLU A 507 15.07 32.69 -18.01
CA GLU A 507 15.81 32.49 -16.76
C GLU A 507 17.19 31.88 -17.00
N GLY A 508 17.25 30.81 -17.80
CA GLY A 508 18.53 30.19 -18.18
C GLY A 508 19.42 31.11 -19.02
N GLU A 509 18.83 32.00 -19.85
CA GLU A 509 19.53 33.00 -20.63
C GLU A 509 20.07 34.11 -19.74
N LEU A 510 19.31 34.59 -18.75
CA LEU A 510 19.71 35.62 -17.80
C LEU A 510 20.95 35.23 -16.97
N LEU A 511 21.01 33.98 -16.48
CA LEU A 511 22.18 33.50 -15.75
C LEU A 511 23.47 33.63 -16.61
N ARG A 512 23.37 33.25 -17.88
CA ARG A 512 24.49 33.38 -18.82
C ARG A 512 24.81 34.84 -19.18
N ALA A 513 23.77 35.67 -19.23
CA ALA A 513 23.92 37.10 -19.51
C ALA A 513 24.69 37.82 -18.40
N ILE A 514 24.41 37.48 -17.14
CA ILE A 514 25.14 38.03 -15.98
C ILE A 514 26.63 37.63 -16.03
N GLU A 515 26.91 36.35 -16.35
CA GLU A 515 28.29 35.86 -16.48
C GLU A 515 29.06 36.51 -17.64
N ARG A 516 28.36 37.01 -18.67
CA ARG A 516 28.96 37.62 -19.89
C ARG A 516 28.90 39.13 -19.93
N ASP A 517 28.45 39.78 -18.85
CA ASP A 517 28.24 41.23 -18.79
C ASP A 517 27.30 41.77 -19.90
N GLU A 518 26.25 40.98 -20.29
CA GLU A 518 25.27 41.39 -21.30
C GLU A 518 24.20 42.35 -20.74
N VAL A 519 24.17 42.56 -19.40
CA VAL A 519 23.30 43.54 -18.76
C VAL A 519 24.03 44.86 -18.58
N GLU A 520 23.61 45.84 -19.33
CA GLU A 520 24.17 47.18 -19.32
C GLU A 520 23.45 48.10 -18.32
N VAL A 521 24.11 49.19 -17.91
CA VAL A 521 23.51 50.22 -17.07
C VAL A 521 23.18 51.43 -17.92
N HIS A 522 21.91 51.78 -17.98
CA HIS A 522 21.46 53.07 -18.52
C HIS A 522 21.22 54.06 -17.37
N TYR A 523 21.31 55.31 -17.68
CA TYR A 523 21.22 56.39 -16.69
C TYR A 523 20.07 57.33 -17.04
N GLN A 524 19.27 57.71 -16.06
CA GLN A 524 18.22 58.69 -16.22
C GLN A 524 18.51 59.92 -15.33
N PRO A 525 18.41 61.13 -15.85
CA PRO A 525 18.74 62.32 -15.07
C PRO A 525 17.67 62.64 -14.05
N VAL A 526 18.11 63.02 -12.83
CA VAL A 526 17.31 63.61 -11.77
C VAL A 526 17.56 65.11 -11.75
N ILE A 527 16.50 65.89 -11.85
CA ILE A 527 16.55 67.32 -12.03
C ILE A 527 16.05 68.03 -10.77
N ALA A 528 16.80 69.04 -10.29
CA ALA A 528 16.30 69.97 -9.28
C ALA A 528 15.25 70.90 -9.90
N LEU A 529 14.05 70.92 -9.39
CA LEU A 529 12.90 71.64 -9.98
C LEU A 529 12.97 73.15 -9.80
N ASP A 530 13.73 73.64 -8.83
CA ASP A 530 13.91 75.09 -8.53
C ASP A 530 14.80 75.84 -9.53
N GLY A 531 15.51 75.21 -10.41
CA GLY A 531 16.41 75.81 -11.39
C GLY A 531 16.63 74.96 -12.62
N HIS A 532 15.91 73.88 -12.73
CA HIS A 532 16.08 72.90 -13.80
C HIS A 532 17.54 72.44 -14.00
N THR A 533 18.26 72.29 -12.88
CA THR A 533 19.64 71.82 -12.87
C THR A 533 19.77 70.33 -12.61
N LEU A 534 20.80 69.74 -13.21
CA LEU A 534 21.08 68.33 -13.03
C LEU A 534 21.56 68.04 -11.61
N ALA A 535 20.73 67.38 -10.79
CA ALA A 535 21.02 67.00 -9.42
C ALA A 535 21.73 65.62 -9.32
N GLY A 536 21.43 64.73 -10.25
CA GLY A 536 22.01 63.38 -10.24
C GLY A 536 21.45 62.50 -11.32
N PHE A 537 21.61 61.20 -11.10
CA PHE A 537 21.20 60.15 -12.03
C PHE A 537 20.60 58.95 -11.27
N GLU A 538 19.72 58.22 -11.94
CA GLU A 538 19.33 56.90 -11.53
C GLU A 538 19.91 55.85 -12.48
N ALA A 539 20.58 54.84 -11.93
CA ALA A 539 21.14 53.70 -12.65
C ALA A 539 20.06 52.61 -12.86
N LEU A 540 19.76 52.31 -14.08
CA LEU A 540 18.70 51.43 -14.50
C LEU A 540 19.25 50.29 -15.36
N ALA A 541 19.09 49.04 -14.91
CA ALA A 541 19.51 47.86 -15.66
C ALA A 541 18.81 47.77 -17.02
N ARG A 542 19.54 47.37 -18.05
CA ARG A 542 19.02 47.09 -19.39
C ARG A 542 19.70 45.83 -19.91
N TRP A 543 18.91 44.88 -20.34
CA TRP A 543 19.45 43.64 -20.90
C TRP A 543 19.28 43.62 -22.41
N THR A 544 20.42 43.76 -23.12
CA THR A 544 20.47 43.68 -24.58
C THR A 544 20.69 42.22 -24.98
N HIS A 545 19.58 41.50 -25.19
CA HIS A 545 19.63 40.08 -25.53
C HIS A 545 20.03 39.87 -27.01
N PRO A 546 20.93 38.92 -27.33
CA PRO A 546 21.46 38.74 -28.70
C PRO A 546 20.39 38.47 -29.78
N THR A 547 19.30 37.80 -29.42
CA THR A 547 18.23 37.40 -30.36
C THR A 547 16.88 38.06 -30.09
N ARG A 548 16.61 38.49 -28.84
CA ARG A 548 15.33 39.10 -28.43
C ARG A 548 15.37 40.65 -28.46
N GLY A 549 16.56 41.23 -28.66
CA GLY A 549 16.74 42.66 -28.53
C GLY A 549 16.71 43.14 -27.08
N LEU A 550 16.18 44.33 -26.83
CA LEU A 550 16.14 44.92 -25.50
C LEU A 550 15.04 44.25 -24.65
N VAL A 551 15.45 43.52 -23.61
CA VAL A 551 14.54 42.91 -22.61
C VAL A 551 14.34 43.93 -21.47
N PRO A 552 13.10 44.39 -21.21
CA PRO A 552 12.82 45.36 -20.18
C PRO A 552 12.95 44.81 -18.76
N PRO A 553 13.36 45.62 -17.76
CA PRO A 553 13.56 45.19 -16.37
C PRO A 553 12.39 44.41 -15.72
N PRO A 554 11.13 44.76 -15.93
CA PRO A 554 10.02 44.02 -15.36
C PRO A 554 9.95 42.55 -15.79
N HIS A 555 10.63 42.15 -16.88
CA HIS A 555 10.66 40.78 -17.35
C HIS A 555 11.80 39.95 -16.74
N PHE A 556 12.97 40.55 -16.42
CA PHE A 556 14.10 39.77 -15.94
C PHE A 556 14.49 40.03 -14.47
N ILE A 557 14.19 41.21 -13.90
CA ILE A 557 14.48 41.48 -12.48
C ILE A 557 13.75 40.51 -11.54
N PRO A 558 12.42 40.25 -11.73
CA PRO A 558 11.74 39.23 -10.90
C PRO A 558 12.34 37.84 -11.03
N LEU A 559 12.84 37.45 -12.21
CA LEU A 559 13.54 36.18 -12.41
C LEU A 559 14.85 36.14 -11.61
N ALA A 560 15.64 37.21 -11.67
CA ALA A 560 16.86 37.32 -10.90
C ALA A 560 16.62 37.28 -9.38
N GLU A 561 15.50 37.86 -8.90
CA GLU A 561 15.11 37.81 -7.51
C GLU A 561 14.67 36.39 -7.09
N GLU A 562 13.85 35.71 -7.88
CA GLU A 562 13.37 34.37 -7.60
C GLU A 562 14.52 33.36 -7.51
N ASN A 563 15.47 33.37 -8.46
CA ASN A 563 16.59 32.43 -8.49
C ASN A 563 17.80 32.87 -7.66
N GLY A 564 17.80 34.11 -7.15
CA GLY A 564 18.87 34.69 -6.31
C GLY A 564 20.03 35.33 -7.08
N SER A 565 20.04 35.30 -8.40
CA SER A 565 21.09 35.94 -9.22
C SER A 565 21.07 37.47 -9.15
N ILE A 566 20.00 38.05 -8.61
CA ILE A 566 19.89 39.50 -8.35
C ILE A 566 21.03 40.03 -7.47
N VAL A 567 21.60 39.19 -6.57
CA VAL A 567 22.72 39.60 -5.71
C VAL A 567 23.96 39.88 -6.55
N GLU A 568 24.30 39.00 -7.49
CA GLU A 568 25.47 39.19 -8.36
C GLU A 568 25.21 40.29 -9.39
N LEU A 569 24.05 40.29 -10.03
CA LEU A 569 23.63 41.34 -10.96
C LEU A 569 23.66 42.70 -10.29
N GLY A 570 23.10 42.84 -9.09
CA GLY A 570 23.10 44.09 -8.36
C GLY A 570 24.48 44.56 -7.94
N ARG A 571 25.41 43.64 -7.63
CA ARG A 571 26.81 43.94 -7.36
C ARG A 571 27.50 44.52 -8.59
N GLN A 572 27.28 43.98 -9.79
CA GLN A 572 27.81 44.48 -11.04
C GLN A 572 27.26 45.88 -11.36
N ILE A 573 25.94 46.08 -11.26
CA ILE A 573 25.27 47.37 -11.47
C ILE A 573 25.83 48.41 -10.50
N LEU A 574 25.91 48.11 -9.21
CA LEU A 574 26.39 49.02 -8.17
C LEU A 574 27.83 49.49 -8.47
N ARG A 575 28.74 48.57 -8.78
CA ARG A 575 30.13 48.89 -9.12
C ARG A 575 30.23 49.76 -10.36
N THR A 576 29.45 49.44 -11.41
CA THR A 576 29.44 50.21 -12.67
C THR A 576 28.87 51.60 -12.46
N ALA A 577 27.75 51.72 -11.71
CA ALA A 577 27.12 53.00 -11.40
C ALA A 577 28.03 53.90 -10.55
N CYS A 578 28.68 53.35 -9.51
CA CYS A 578 29.60 54.10 -8.66
C CYS A 578 30.82 54.64 -9.46
N ARG A 579 31.40 53.78 -10.32
CA ARG A 579 32.53 54.16 -11.18
C ARG A 579 32.13 55.28 -12.12
N GLN A 580 31.01 55.12 -12.84
CA GLN A 580 30.54 56.12 -13.78
C GLN A 580 30.18 57.44 -13.10
N ALA A 581 29.61 57.39 -11.89
CA ALA A 581 29.32 58.60 -11.12
C ALA A 581 30.60 59.35 -10.68
N ALA A 582 31.64 58.62 -10.30
CA ALA A 582 32.92 59.19 -9.95
C ALA A 582 33.58 59.88 -11.17
N GLU A 583 33.60 59.21 -12.33
CA GLU A 583 34.08 59.73 -13.59
C GLU A 583 33.37 61.04 -13.97
N TRP A 584 32.04 61.09 -13.93
CA TRP A 584 31.27 62.31 -14.23
C TRP A 584 31.47 63.44 -13.20
N ASN A 585 31.66 63.14 -11.93
CA ASN A 585 31.93 64.13 -10.92
C ASN A 585 33.36 64.72 -11.04
N ASP A 586 34.32 63.92 -11.50
CA ASP A 586 35.67 64.31 -11.76
C ASP A 586 35.77 65.13 -13.07
N GLU A 587 35.12 64.68 -14.15
CA GLU A 587 35.14 65.33 -15.45
C GLU A 587 34.32 66.64 -15.49
N PHE A 588 33.19 66.68 -14.82
CA PHE A 588 32.26 67.80 -14.77
C PHE A 588 32.04 68.28 -13.32
N PRO A 589 33.03 68.85 -12.64
CA PRO A 589 32.93 69.17 -11.21
C PRO A 589 31.84 70.19 -10.93
N THR A 590 31.07 69.96 -9.89
CA THR A 590 30.03 70.85 -9.36
C THR A 590 30.32 71.18 -7.89
N ARG A 591 29.64 72.18 -7.35
CA ARG A 591 29.85 72.60 -5.95
C ARG A 591 29.51 71.41 -4.96
N GLU A 592 28.52 70.68 -5.30
CA GLU A 592 28.16 69.44 -4.59
C GLU A 592 28.18 68.27 -5.58
N PRO A 593 28.76 67.12 -5.23
CA PRO A 593 28.75 65.95 -6.12
C PRO A 593 27.34 65.54 -6.54
N ARG A 594 27.13 65.25 -7.85
CA ARG A 594 25.85 64.71 -8.32
C ARG A 594 25.60 63.38 -7.71
N ILE A 595 24.38 63.14 -7.32
CA ILE A 595 23.97 61.85 -6.72
C ILE A 595 23.85 60.78 -7.80
N MET A 596 24.11 59.53 -7.39
CA MET A 596 23.83 58.31 -8.17
C MET A 596 22.91 57.42 -7.37
N SER A 597 21.70 57.24 -7.88
CA SER A 597 20.68 56.32 -7.30
C SER A 597 20.84 54.93 -7.89
N VAL A 598 20.82 53.93 -7.03
CA VAL A 598 20.90 52.49 -7.42
C VAL A 598 19.82 51.72 -6.67
N ASN A 599 19.01 51.02 -7.42
CA ASN A 599 17.95 50.15 -6.88
C ASN A 599 18.53 48.96 -6.11
N LEU A 600 17.98 48.68 -4.91
CA LEU A 600 18.38 47.61 -4.03
C LEU A 600 17.18 46.68 -3.74
N SER A 601 17.22 45.47 -4.23
CA SER A 601 16.15 44.48 -3.99
C SER A 601 16.10 43.98 -2.55
N GLY A 602 14.94 43.49 -2.11
CA GLY A 602 14.81 42.89 -0.80
C GLY A 602 15.76 41.72 -0.57
N ARG A 603 16.01 40.93 -1.60
CA ARG A 603 16.90 39.81 -1.55
C ARG A 603 18.39 40.18 -1.40
N GLN A 604 18.79 41.26 -2.02
CA GLN A 604 20.12 41.81 -1.78
C GLN A 604 20.25 42.39 -0.36
N LEU A 605 19.20 43.02 0.15
CA LEU A 605 19.20 43.52 1.52
C LEU A 605 19.25 42.36 2.55
N GLU A 606 18.76 41.20 2.21
CA GLU A 606 18.89 39.98 3.03
C GLU A 606 20.28 39.35 2.98
N ASP A 607 21.10 39.65 1.98
CA ASP A 607 22.47 39.13 1.88
C ASP A 607 23.36 39.71 3.00
N PRO A 608 24.03 38.85 3.78
CA PRO A 608 24.94 39.30 4.83
C PRO A 608 26.12 40.14 4.31
N ASN A 609 26.48 40.04 3.03
CA ASN A 609 27.61 40.71 2.44
C ASN A 609 27.28 42.12 1.87
N ILE A 610 26.02 42.53 1.83
CA ILE A 610 25.60 43.78 1.17
C ILE A 610 26.36 45.00 1.65
N VAL A 611 26.62 45.13 2.94
CA VAL A 611 27.38 46.25 3.50
C VAL A 611 28.84 46.26 3.01
N ALA A 612 29.44 45.08 2.90
CA ALA A 612 30.80 44.93 2.37
C ALA A 612 30.87 45.23 0.87
N ASP A 613 29.85 44.78 0.11
CA ASP A 613 29.74 45.04 -1.35
C ASP A 613 29.63 46.54 -1.65
N VAL A 614 28.80 47.27 -0.87
CA VAL A 614 28.67 48.72 -1.01
C VAL A 614 29.97 49.44 -0.62
N ALA A 615 30.59 49.02 0.50
CA ALA A 615 31.87 49.59 0.92
C ALA A 615 32.98 49.37 -0.12
N ALA A 616 33.05 48.19 -0.74
CA ALA A 616 33.99 47.88 -1.81
C ALA A 616 33.74 48.72 -3.06
N ALA A 617 32.47 48.86 -3.50
CA ALA A 617 32.13 49.68 -4.67
C ALA A 617 32.50 51.16 -4.49
N LEU A 618 32.32 51.71 -3.30
CA LEU A 618 32.75 53.07 -2.95
C LEU A 618 34.29 53.21 -2.94
N ALA A 619 34.99 52.26 -2.33
CA ALA A 619 36.45 52.27 -2.26
C ALA A 619 37.09 52.10 -3.64
N ASP A 620 36.57 51.20 -4.49
CA ASP A 620 37.09 50.92 -5.82
C ASP A 620 36.86 52.11 -6.80
N SER A 621 35.72 52.79 -6.66
CA SER A 621 35.35 53.93 -7.54
C SER A 621 35.87 55.26 -7.08
N GLY A 622 36.17 55.44 -5.80
CA GLY A 622 36.47 56.73 -5.21
C GLY A 622 35.28 57.69 -5.09
N LEU A 623 34.05 57.21 -5.34
CA LEU A 623 32.84 58.02 -5.21
C LEU A 623 32.63 58.42 -3.74
N PRO A 624 32.42 59.73 -3.43
CA PRO A 624 32.02 60.11 -2.07
C PRO A 624 30.75 59.39 -1.63
N ALA A 625 30.79 58.75 -0.48
CA ALA A 625 29.63 57.96 0.00
C ALA A 625 28.30 58.72 0.01
N ALA A 626 28.35 60.04 0.34
CA ALA A 626 27.15 60.91 0.32
C ALA A 626 26.56 61.14 -1.07
N ALA A 627 27.30 60.81 -2.14
CA ALA A 627 26.79 60.86 -3.53
C ALA A 627 26.06 59.57 -3.95
N LEU A 628 26.20 58.45 -3.22
CA LEU A 628 25.46 57.21 -3.48
C LEU A 628 24.13 57.21 -2.74
N VAL A 629 23.06 56.96 -3.48
CA VAL A 629 21.70 56.74 -2.95
C VAL A 629 21.31 55.30 -3.24
N LEU A 630 20.92 54.53 -2.21
CA LEU A 630 20.37 53.18 -2.37
C LEU A 630 18.85 53.28 -2.26
N GLU A 631 18.15 52.84 -3.29
CA GLU A 631 16.68 52.92 -3.41
C GLU A 631 16.07 51.58 -3.04
N ILE A 632 15.11 51.60 -2.14
CA ILE A 632 14.45 50.41 -1.59
C ILE A 632 12.94 50.60 -1.70
N THR A 633 12.25 49.66 -2.31
CA THR A 633 10.79 49.76 -2.47
C THR A 633 10.06 49.72 -1.12
N GLU A 634 8.91 50.38 -1.05
CA GLU A 634 8.07 50.39 0.13
C GLU A 634 7.77 48.99 0.64
N THR A 635 7.48 48.02 -0.27
CA THR A 635 7.16 46.65 0.06
C THR A 635 8.28 45.93 0.83
N VAL A 636 9.54 46.18 0.52
CA VAL A 636 10.70 45.59 1.22
C VAL A 636 10.79 46.09 2.66
N LEU A 637 10.46 47.36 2.89
CA LEU A 637 10.47 47.96 4.21
C LEU A 637 9.33 47.47 5.10
N MET A 638 8.25 46.95 4.51
CA MET A 638 7.13 46.36 5.24
C MET A 638 7.46 45.02 5.93
N HIS A 639 8.51 44.35 5.50
CA HIS A 639 9.05 43.15 6.17
C HIS A 639 9.95 43.57 7.33
N ASP A 640 9.38 44.30 8.30
CA ASP A 640 10.06 44.87 9.48
C ASP A 640 10.69 43.76 10.34
N THR A 641 11.94 43.42 10.05
CA THR A 641 12.76 42.61 10.91
C THR A 641 13.85 43.47 11.54
N GLU A 642 14.19 43.19 12.79
CA GLU A 642 15.35 43.86 13.45
C GLU A 642 16.62 43.72 12.61
N ALA A 643 16.77 42.62 11.86
CA ALA A 643 17.86 42.39 10.94
C ALA A 643 17.89 43.40 9.79
N THR A 644 16.71 43.71 9.20
CA THR A 644 16.60 44.73 8.11
C THR A 644 17.00 46.08 8.61
N ILE A 645 16.51 46.53 9.76
CA ILE A 645 16.86 47.81 10.39
C ILE A 645 18.37 47.88 10.68
N ALA A 646 18.94 46.80 11.22
CA ALA A 646 20.38 46.75 11.51
C ALA A 646 21.24 46.91 10.24
N ARG A 647 20.86 46.23 9.15
CA ARG A 647 21.58 46.35 7.85
C ARG A 647 21.45 47.74 7.27
N LEU A 648 20.26 48.35 7.22
CA LEU A 648 20.05 49.71 6.78
C LEU A 648 20.87 50.70 7.61
N THR A 649 20.92 50.52 8.92
CA THR A 649 21.75 51.32 9.81
C THR A 649 23.25 51.18 9.51
N ALA A 650 23.70 49.95 9.22
CA ALA A 650 25.10 49.70 8.83
C ALA A 650 25.45 50.30 7.48
N LEU A 651 24.56 50.25 6.48
CA LEU A 651 24.72 50.94 5.21
C LEU A 651 24.80 52.46 5.44
N LYS A 652 23.93 53.03 6.24
CA LYS A 652 23.95 54.42 6.60
C LYS A 652 25.24 54.85 7.29
N ALA A 653 25.85 53.99 8.10
CA ALA A 653 27.11 54.23 8.78
C ALA A 653 28.32 54.37 7.77
N LEU A 654 28.19 53.83 6.55
CA LEU A 654 29.16 54.07 5.47
C LEU A 654 29.07 55.50 4.90
N GLY A 655 27.99 56.24 5.23
CA GLY A 655 27.77 57.60 4.76
C GLY A 655 26.88 57.69 3.52
N VAL A 656 26.35 56.58 3.00
CA VAL A 656 25.41 56.57 1.87
C VAL A 656 24.04 57.14 2.25
N ARG A 657 23.26 57.55 1.26
CA ARG A 657 21.87 57.96 1.44
C ARG A 657 20.96 56.79 1.13
N LEU A 658 19.81 56.77 1.80
CA LEU A 658 18.76 55.74 1.59
C LEU A 658 17.49 56.43 1.08
N ALA A 659 16.89 55.88 0.04
CA ALA A 659 15.62 56.34 -0.51
C ALA A 659 14.55 55.27 -0.40
N VAL A 660 13.30 55.67 -0.13
CA VAL A 660 12.12 54.83 -0.28
C VAL A 660 11.54 55.06 -1.66
N ASP A 661 11.47 54.00 -2.44
CA ASP A 661 10.97 54.03 -3.80
C ASP A 661 9.50 53.58 -3.90
N ASP A 662 8.80 54.03 -4.97
CA ASP A 662 7.38 53.75 -5.24
C ASP A 662 6.45 54.11 -4.07
N PHE A 663 6.75 55.18 -3.32
CA PHE A 663 5.99 55.53 -2.13
C PHE A 663 4.53 55.86 -2.44
N GLY A 664 3.60 55.24 -1.70
CA GLY A 664 2.16 55.42 -1.76
C GLY A 664 1.41 54.36 -2.57
N THR A 665 2.10 53.45 -3.25
CA THR A 665 1.46 52.36 -3.98
C THR A 665 1.13 51.14 -3.09
N GLY A 666 1.66 51.15 -1.86
CA GLY A 666 1.48 50.07 -0.85
C GLY A 666 0.69 50.50 0.37
N TYR A 667 0.68 49.65 1.39
CA TYR A 667 0.05 49.94 2.70
C TYR A 667 1.03 50.68 3.63
N SER A 668 1.28 51.95 3.39
CA SER A 668 2.23 52.74 4.18
C SER A 668 1.76 52.90 5.64
N SER A 669 2.43 52.26 6.58
CA SER A 669 2.34 52.66 7.96
C SER A 669 3.36 53.76 8.28
N LEU A 670 2.91 54.98 8.48
CA LEU A 670 3.74 56.14 8.89
C LEU A 670 4.64 55.84 10.10
N ARG A 671 4.27 54.80 10.88
CA ARG A 671 5.06 54.33 12.02
C ARG A 671 6.41 53.79 11.58
N TYR A 672 6.49 53.13 10.43
CA TYR A 672 7.73 52.50 9.94
C TYR A 672 8.68 53.52 9.32
N LEU A 673 8.21 54.49 8.55
CA LEU A 673 9.06 55.58 8.01
C LEU A 673 9.87 56.30 9.08
N ARG A 674 9.36 56.38 10.31
CA ARG A 674 10.09 56.98 11.44
C ARG A 674 11.15 56.11 12.05
N ARG A 675 11.14 54.79 11.82
CA ARG A 675 12.10 53.85 12.38
C ARG A 675 13.31 53.63 11.48
N PHE A 676 13.11 53.78 10.18
CA PHE A 676 14.19 53.57 9.20
C PHE A 676 15.03 54.81 9.01
N PRO A 677 16.38 54.68 8.83
CA PRO A 677 17.29 55.82 8.67
C PRO A 677 17.28 56.33 7.20
N ILE A 678 16.13 56.72 6.67
CA ILE A 678 15.93 57.18 5.30
C ILE A 678 16.24 58.66 5.15
N ASP A 679 16.60 59.11 3.96
CA ASP A 679 16.94 60.50 3.60
C ASP A 679 16.02 61.03 2.53
N ILE A 680 15.51 60.19 1.65
CA ILE A 680 14.81 60.56 0.43
C ILE A 680 13.49 59.77 0.33
N LEU A 681 12.46 60.44 -0.16
CA LEU A 681 11.18 59.80 -0.49
C LEU A 681 10.91 60.05 -1.97
N LYS A 682 10.75 58.96 -2.76
CA LYS A 682 10.41 59.02 -4.19
C LYS A 682 8.89 58.83 -4.33
N MET A 683 8.24 59.85 -4.88
CA MET A 683 6.78 59.84 -5.13
C MET A 683 6.52 59.07 -6.42
N ALA A 684 5.75 58.00 -6.33
CA ALA A 684 5.43 57.14 -7.46
C ALA A 684 4.63 57.87 -8.57
N LYS A 685 4.81 57.45 -9.82
CA LYS A 685 4.14 57.99 -11.00
C LYS A 685 2.62 58.16 -10.86
N PRO A 686 1.80 57.26 -10.27
CA PRO A 686 0.35 57.47 -10.13
C PRO A 686 -0.08 58.75 -9.40
N PHE A 687 0.78 59.34 -8.57
CA PHE A 687 0.54 60.61 -7.91
C PHE A 687 0.98 61.85 -8.71
N VAL A 688 1.69 61.65 -9.78
CA VAL A 688 2.14 62.66 -10.76
C VAL A 688 1.20 62.72 -11.97
N ASP A 689 0.63 61.55 -12.33
CA ASP A 689 -0.31 61.44 -13.44
C ASP A 689 -1.56 62.32 -13.15
N GLY A 690 -1.99 63.08 -14.16
CA GLY A 690 -3.18 63.94 -14.06
C GLY A 690 -2.95 65.32 -13.42
N LEU A 691 -1.77 65.63 -12.87
CA LEU A 691 -1.49 66.94 -12.27
C LEU A 691 -1.61 68.10 -13.25
N ASP A 692 -1.43 67.85 -14.55
CA ASP A 692 -1.56 68.79 -15.65
C ASP A 692 -3.01 68.96 -16.15
N THR A 693 -3.93 68.04 -15.77
CA THR A 693 -5.33 68.05 -16.24
C THR A 693 -6.30 68.74 -15.26
N GLY A 694 -5.78 69.25 -14.15
CA GLY A 694 -6.59 69.91 -13.12
C GLY A 694 -7.30 69.00 -12.19
N ASP A 695 -6.80 67.77 -11.98
CA ASP A 695 -7.27 66.83 -11.00
C ASP A 695 -6.99 67.33 -9.58
N ASP A 696 -8.03 67.85 -8.91
CA ASP A 696 -7.91 68.39 -7.55
C ASP A 696 -7.61 67.27 -6.52
N GLU A 697 -8.06 66.03 -6.74
CA GLU A 697 -7.78 64.88 -5.86
C GLU A 697 -6.34 64.42 -5.97
N GLY A 698 -5.84 64.23 -7.20
CA GLY A 698 -4.43 63.92 -7.47
C GLY A 698 -3.49 65.00 -6.91
N ARG A 699 -3.83 66.27 -7.09
CA ARG A 699 -3.04 67.40 -6.55
C ARG A 699 -3.03 67.41 -5.01
N ALA A 700 -4.15 67.10 -4.36
CA ALA A 700 -4.24 67.01 -2.89
C ALA A 700 -3.37 65.85 -2.35
N LEU A 701 -3.32 64.68 -3.06
CA LEU A 701 -2.50 63.54 -2.68
C LEU A 701 -1.01 63.84 -2.86
N ALA A 702 -0.58 64.45 -4.00
CA ALA A 702 0.79 64.84 -4.23
C ALA A 702 1.26 65.85 -3.16
N ARG A 703 0.41 66.84 -2.82
CA ARG A 703 0.66 67.80 -1.74
C ARG A 703 0.89 67.10 -0.41
N ALA A 704 0.02 66.13 -0.04
CA ALA A 704 0.13 65.42 1.21
C ALA A 704 1.45 64.64 1.32
N ILE A 705 1.92 64.08 0.22
CA ILE A 705 3.22 63.36 0.17
C ILE A 705 4.39 64.32 0.35
N VAL A 706 4.39 65.48 -0.34
CA VAL A 706 5.44 66.50 -0.21
C VAL A 706 5.47 67.10 1.22
N GLU A 707 4.31 67.39 1.81
CA GLU A 707 4.21 67.88 3.19
C GLU A 707 4.69 66.82 4.19
N LEU A 708 4.39 65.54 3.97
CA LEU A 708 4.90 64.43 4.77
C LEU A 708 6.41 64.34 4.71
N ALA A 709 6.99 64.36 3.52
CA ALA A 709 8.45 64.34 3.33
C ALA A 709 9.11 65.51 4.07
N SER A 710 8.57 66.71 3.91
CA SER A 710 9.07 67.92 4.57
C SER A 710 8.98 67.79 6.09
N SER A 711 7.85 67.29 6.64
CA SER A 711 7.63 67.12 8.09
C SER A 711 8.60 66.11 8.69
N LEU A 712 9.01 65.12 7.93
CA LEU A 712 10.01 64.11 8.29
C LEU A 712 11.44 64.54 7.97
N LYS A 713 11.67 65.71 7.39
CA LYS A 713 12.94 66.25 6.95
C LYS A 713 13.60 65.34 5.88
N LEU A 714 12.81 64.76 5.00
CA LEU A 714 13.23 63.96 3.88
C LEU A 714 13.24 64.80 2.62
N ALA A 715 14.19 64.59 1.73
CA ALA A 715 14.12 65.12 0.36
C ALA A 715 13.01 64.40 -0.41
N CYS A 716 12.31 65.12 -1.29
CA CYS A 716 11.27 64.51 -2.14
C CYS A 716 11.72 64.53 -3.61
N ILE A 717 11.61 63.39 -4.30
CA ILE A 717 11.78 63.23 -5.73
C ILE A 717 10.45 62.75 -6.32
N ALA A 718 9.94 63.44 -7.34
CA ALA A 718 8.75 63.04 -8.07
C ALA A 718 9.16 62.22 -9.31
N GLU A 719 8.51 61.07 -9.52
CA GLU A 719 8.80 60.18 -10.62
C GLU A 719 7.74 60.22 -11.73
N GLY A 720 8.17 59.86 -12.95
CA GLY A 720 7.25 59.71 -14.07
C GLY A 720 6.73 61.04 -14.62
N ILE A 721 7.46 62.14 -14.48
CA ILE A 721 7.09 63.41 -15.06
C ILE A 721 7.15 63.31 -16.59
N GLU A 722 6.03 63.47 -17.26
CA GLU A 722 5.91 63.41 -18.73
C GLU A 722 5.64 64.76 -19.39
N ALA A 723 5.15 65.73 -18.63
CA ALA A 723 4.83 67.05 -19.11
C ALA A 723 5.44 68.19 -18.24
N GLY A 724 5.82 69.29 -18.84
CA GLY A 724 6.36 70.44 -18.11
C GLY A 724 5.38 71.03 -17.09
N ALA A 725 4.10 71.06 -17.41
CA ALA A 725 3.06 71.47 -16.46
C ALA A 725 3.00 70.64 -15.17
N GLN A 726 3.34 69.32 -15.23
CA GLN A 726 3.46 68.50 -14.04
C GLN A 726 4.66 68.92 -13.18
N ALA A 727 5.79 69.20 -13.81
CA ALA A 727 7.00 69.73 -13.13
C ALA A 727 6.72 71.05 -12.42
N ASP A 728 5.99 71.99 -13.08
CA ASP A 728 5.64 73.28 -12.53
C ASP A 728 4.72 73.13 -11.29
N VAL A 729 3.72 72.28 -11.40
CA VAL A 729 2.80 72.00 -10.24
C VAL A 729 3.59 71.38 -9.09
N LEU A 730 4.47 70.43 -9.32
CA LEU A 730 5.29 69.78 -8.28
C LEU A 730 6.26 70.77 -7.63
N HIS A 731 6.85 71.66 -8.42
CA HIS A 731 7.68 72.75 -7.90
C HIS A 731 6.86 73.68 -6.99
N ASP A 732 5.66 74.10 -7.43
CA ASP A 732 4.73 74.95 -6.63
C ASP A 732 4.27 74.26 -5.33
N LEU A 733 4.17 72.94 -5.31
CA LEU A 733 3.90 72.15 -4.12
C LEU A 733 5.12 72.03 -3.20
N GLY A 734 6.32 72.43 -3.61
CA GLY A 734 7.53 72.39 -2.84
C GLY A 734 8.33 71.07 -3.02
N CYS A 735 8.05 70.28 -4.06
CA CYS A 735 8.87 69.14 -4.41
C CYS A 735 10.23 69.62 -4.92
N GLY A 736 11.35 69.10 -4.32
CA GLY A 736 12.70 69.63 -4.63
C GLY A 736 13.27 69.06 -5.91
N MET A 737 12.97 67.85 -6.28
CA MET A 737 13.57 67.13 -7.42
C MET A 737 12.53 66.37 -8.20
N GLY A 738 12.81 66.11 -9.48
CA GLY A 738 11.94 65.31 -10.33
C GLY A 738 12.68 64.52 -11.39
N GLN A 739 12.07 63.45 -11.83
CA GLN A 739 12.58 62.54 -12.85
C GLN A 739 11.41 62.10 -13.76
N GLY A 740 11.71 61.94 -15.05
CA GLY A 740 10.70 61.48 -15.99
C GLY A 740 11.07 61.72 -17.46
N PHE A 741 10.23 61.23 -18.37
CA PHE A 741 10.47 61.31 -19.81
C PHE A 741 10.37 62.76 -20.36
N HIS A 742 9.75 63.63 -19.60
CA HIS A 742 9.78 65.05 -19.91
C HIS A 742 11.21 65.58 -19.97
N PHE A 743 12.08 65.13 -19.08
CA PHE A 743 13.49 65.57 -19.04
C PHE A 743 14.36 64.75 -20.00
N ALA A 744 14.40 63.43 -19.79
CA ALA A 744 15.03 62.47 -20.69
C ALA A 744 14.61 61.06 -20.41
N ARG A 745 14.69 60.18 -21.42
CA ARG A 745 14.58 58.71 -21.23
C ARG A 745 15.90 58.17 -20.70
N PRO A 746 15.90 57.03 -20.03
CA PRO A 746 17.12 56.30 -19.66
C PRO A 746 18.00 56.06 -20.89
N MET A 747 19.29 56.42 -20.83
CA MET A 747 20.21 56.31 -21.94
C MET A 747 21.58 55.73 -21.51
N PRO A 748 22.39 55.19 -22.43
CA PRO A 748 23.74 54.73 -22.15
C PRO A 748 24.64 55.84 -21.64
N SER A 749 25.75 55.49 -20.96
CA SER A 749 26.70 56.41 -20.38
C SER A 749 27.25 57.47 -21.38
N ASP A 750 27.59 57.04 -22.60
CA ASP A 750 28.12 57.93 -23.62
C ASP A 750 27.12 59.00 -24.01
N ALA A 751 25.85 58.64 -24.19
CA ALA A 751 24.79 59.62 -24.51
C ALA A 751 24.53 60.56 -23.33
N MET A 752 24.59 60.07 -22.10
CA MET A 752 24.45 60.85 -20.88
C MET A 752 25.65 61.82 -20.73
N THR A 753 26.89 61.37 -21.00
CA THR A 753 28.13 62.23 -21.01
C THR A 753 27.98 63.32 -21.99
N ALA A 754 27.53 63.07 -23.22
CA ALA A 754 27.29 64.12 -24.23
C ALA A 754 26.27 65.15 -23.74
N LEU A 755 25.22 64.71 -23.07
CA LEU A 755 24.17 65.54 -22.48
C LEU A 755 24.73 66.48 -21.38
N ILE A 756 25.60 65.94 -20.51
CA ILE A 756 26.26 66.72 -19.43
C ILE A 756 27.22 67.76 -19.99
N ALA A 757 27.93 67.43 -21.07
CA ALA A 757 28.97 68.30 -21.70
C ALA A 757 28.39 69.44 -22.48
N GLU A 758 27.13 69.47 -22.85
CA GLU A 758 26.54 70.55 -23.62
C GLU A 758 26.60 71.92 -22.89
N PRO A 759 27.10 72.97 -23.51
CA PRO A 759 27.38 74.32 -22.88
C PRO A 759 26.12 75.01 -22.35
N SER A 760 24.93 74.58 -22.71
CA SER A 760 23.66 75.15 -22.25
C SER A 760 23.22 74.58 -20.86
N GLY A 761 24.16 73.97 -20.17
CA GLY A 761 23.95 73.27 -18.91
C GLY A 761 23.31 74.05 -17.82
N GLY A 762 21.99 74.02 -17.76
CA GLY A 762 21.30 74.40 -16.59
C GLY A 762 19.86 74.91 -16.71
N ALA A 763 19.47 75.60 -17.81
CA ALA A 763 18.17 76.29 -17.76
C ALA A 763 17.23 76.11 -18.97
N ARG A 764 17.63 75.42 -20.04
CA ARG A 764 16.79 75.26 -21.24
C ARG A 764 16.81 73.87 -21.90
N MET A 765 17.50 72.92 -21.35
CA MET A 765 17.88 71.69 -22.07
C MET A 765 16.90 70.52 -22.04
N PHE A 766 15.96 70.55 -21.17
CA PHE A 766 15.08 69.41 -20.97
C PHE A 766 13.67 69.59 -21.52
N ALA A 767 13.47 70.58 -22.44
CA ALA A 767 12.25 70.65 -23.23
C ALA A 767 12.48 69.97 -24.59
N MET A 768 12.15 68.71 -24.73
CA MET A 768 12.20 68.01 -26.02
C MET A 768 11.22 68.64 -27.02
N PRO A 769 11.65 68.85 -28.31
CA PRO A 769 10.73 69.25 -29.37
C PRO A 769 9.75 68.08 -29.62
N ALA A 770 8.48 68.42 -29.72
CA ALA A 770 7.36 67.48 -29.89
C ALA A 770 7.33 66.85 -31.28
N SER A 771 8.34 66.07 -31.68
CA SER A 771 8.29 65.30 -32.92
C SER A 771 9.43 64.26 -33.03
N ILE A 772 9.24 63.13 -32.36
CA ILE A 772 9.81 61.86 -32.79
C ILE A 772 8.68 60.84 -32.78
N PRO A 773 8.43 60.09 -33.86
CA PRO A 773 7.31 59.16 -33.91
C PRO A 773 7.50 58.08 -32.89
N ILE A 774 6.45 57.83 -32.13
CA ILE A 774 6.35 56.72 -31.15
C ILE A 774 6.12 55.46 -31.96
N ASP A 775 7.11 54.57 -31.98
CA ASP A 775 6.84 53.15 -32.28
C ASP A 775 6.28 52.51 -31.02
N PRO A 776 5.09 51.92 -31.08
CA PRO A 776 4.51 51.27 -29.92
C PRO A 776 5.23 49.92 -29.69
N LEU A 777 5.82 49.75 -28.54
CA LEU A 777 6.29 48.47 -28.02
C LEU A 777 5.23 47.87 -27.07
#